data_f6fc41977c89177e9f7f5ee59b3d307b
#
_entry.id   f6fc41977c89177e9f7f5ee59b3d307b
#
_cell.length_a   1.000
_cell.length_b   1.000
_cell.length_c   1.000
_cell.angle_alpha   90.00
_cell.angle_beta   90.00
_cell.angle_gamma   90.00
#
_symmetry.space_group_name_H-M   'P 1'
#
loop_
_entity.id
_entity.type
_entity.pdbx_description
1 polymer ?
#
loop_
_entity_poly.entity_id
_entity_poly.type
_entity_poly.pdbx_seq_one_letter_code
_entity_poly.pdbx_strand_id
1 'polypeptide(L)'
;MSPSLPTRSRRSGALTAATASVAAGALLLLVPPVVAHAADDGPVAADLTVAKVDGLPADFARGVDVSSVVALEDSGVVFRDAAGRPADLFETLADAGVTDVRVRVWNDPYDAAGHSYGGGGVDVPRAVEIGQRATAAGLGVLVDFHYSDFWADPAKQSAPKAWAGYTVAQKAVAVGQFTTESLEAFRDAGVDVEMVQVGNETNNGVAGVWVADAGWDWGEVAQLYSAGSAAVRDVFPDALVALHFTNPESAGSYAWIASELAEHDVDYDVFASSYYPFWHGTLDNLTAVLREVADDYGKKVMVAETSWAATLEDGDGHPNTVRVGQNDTGLAYPISVQGQATAYRDVVAAVHAVGDAGIGAFYWEPAWLPVGTPTQDNAALWEAYGSGWASSFAGEYEDDAATWYGGSSWDNQAMFDAEGVPLASLDVFSYVTTGAVGPRVPYRVQPVSLSIGEHDDLVLPTTVPVTFTDGTTSDVAVTWSDAVDAIHGTGVFTISGRTADGADATLELTVAAGNALADPGFESWGWVDGREVWPAAHGYASVKESPGDARSGTKAVNVWGAGTFDEHVTQTVTGLEPGTYSASGWAHGGDLDATSTVGLTVTTSQGSWSAPVVVAGWQVWQHPVVPSFEVGADGTATFSFGGTFVSATGSGGAWLWLDDVSLMAFRDVPVTDTTAVRDALAAADAVLRHRSTDASLARLDHAVEVARVVLGGSLAEQADLDAAAAEVRAATAALVVSRAATPRITASAPDTRQGTTAHVTVTVAAGTTARPTGDVTVTVGRGGSGKHGAVVAAQLRLADDGTLVVPVTGLATGTYTVSVAYGGDWKVAPGTTSTRLSVSPAKADPPGHGKDKGKDKGKVEHAAGHGAAKGQGHPKAPVSSPCAAHPRGGPRAC
;
A
#
# COMPACT_ATOMS: atom_id res chain seq x y z
N MET A 1 1.85 59.05 -16.92
CA MET A 1 1.32 59.44 -18.22
C MET A 1 0.95 58.17 -18.96
N SER A 2 -0.30 57.81 -18.88
CA SER A 2 -0.86 56.68 -19.66
C SER A 2 -1.24 57.18 -21.05
N PRO A 3 -1.32 56.25 -22.02
CA PRO A 3 -2.47 56.32 -22.91
C PRO A 3 -3.23 54.99 -23.07
N SER A 4 -4.50 55.17 -23.08
CA SER A 4 -5.68 54.38 -23.21
C SER A 4 -5.80 53.51 -24.45
N LEU A 5 -6.42 52.32 -24.25
CA LEU A 5 -6.98 51.37 -25.23
C LEU A 5 -8.17 51.93 -26.00
N PRO A 6 -8.48 51.48 -27.20
CA PRO A 6 -9.80 51.64 -27.78
C PRO A 6 -10.62 50.33 -27.76
N THR A 7 -11.81 50.47 -27.20
CA THR A 7 -12.97 49.57 -27.26
C THR A 7 -13.49 49.34 -28.68
N ARG A 8 -13.76 48.09 -29.06
CA ARG A 8 -14.57 47.77 -30.26
C ARG A 8 -15.97 47.32 -29.85
N SER A 9 -16.95 48.13 -30.35
CA SER A 9 -18.38 47.90 -30.20
C SER A 9 -18.88 46.78 -31.11
N ARG A 10 -19.71 45.87 -30.59
CA ARG A 10 -20.55 44.96 -31.38
C ARG A 10 -21.78 45.70 -31.92
N ARG A 11 -22.00 45.63 -33.24
CA ARG A 11 -23.23 46.06 -33.90
C ARG A 11 -24.23 44.90 -33.96
N SER A 12 -25.40 45.12 -33.39
CA SER A 12 -26.62 44.34 -33.59
C SER A 12 -27.18 44.58 -34.98
N GLY A 13 -27.45 43.51 -35.73
CA GLY A 13 -28.22 43.57 -36.96
C GLY A 13 -29.56 42.87 -36.79
N ALA A 14 -30.63 43.59 -36.83
CA ALA A 14 -32.01 43.09 -36.92
C ALA A 14 -32.33 42.70 -38.35
N LEU A 15 -32.92 41.52 -38.57
CA LEU A 15 -33.62 41.21 -39.83
C LEU A 15 -35.06 40.78 -39.54
N THR A 16 -35.93 41.40 -40.24
CA THR A 16 -37.38 41.42 -40.25
C THR A 16 -37.98 40.10 -40.77
N ALA A 17 -39.12 39.76 -40.21
CA ALA A 17 -39.97 38.64 -40.56
C ALA A 17 -40.68 38.81 -41.91
N ALA A 18 -40.89 37.72 -42.63
CA ALA A 18 -41.91 37.56 -43.67
C ALA A 18 -42.71 36.28 -43.37
N THR A 19 -44.00 36.49 -43.18
CA THR A 19 -45.04 35.50 -42.98
C THR A 19 -45.38 34.75 -44.24
N ALA A 20 -45.47 33.39 -44.13
CA ALA A 20 -46.29 32.62 -45.07
C ALA A 20 -47.05 31.54 -44.28
N SER A 21 -48.38 31.68 -44.29
CA SER A 21 -49.34 30.76 -43.71
C SER A 21 -49.57 29.57 -44.64
N VAL A 22 -49.39 28.34 -44.16
CA VAL A 22 -50.03 27.15 -44.74
C VAL A 22 -50.61 26.31 -43.60
N ALA A 23 -51.90 26.08 -43.61
CA ALA A 23 -52.61 25.25 -42.68
C ALA A 23 -52.49 23.74 -43.05
N ALA A 24 -52.15 22.91 -42.12
CA ALA A 24 -52.43 21.46 -42.16
C ALA A 24 -52.47 20.88 -40.75
N GLY A 25 -53.54 20.24 -40.48
CA GLY A 25 -53.97 19.22 -39.59
C GLY A 25 -53.20 18.92 -38.27
N ALA A 26 -53.87 19.17 -37.16
CA ALA A 26 -53.48 18.77 -35.84
C ALA A 26 -53.53 17.24 -35.63
N LEU A 27 -52.39 16.65 -35.29
CA LEU A 27 -52.32 15.36 -34.57
C LEU A 27 -51.64 15.68 -33.23
N LEU A 28 -52.43 15.80 -32.16
CA LEU A 28 -51.93 15.95 -30.79
C LEU A 28 -51.30 14.65 -30.35
N LEU A 29 -49.99 14.54 -30.43
CA LEU A 29 -49.21 13.60 -29.59
C LEU A 29 -48.96 14.32 -28.26
N LEU A 30 -49.62 13.84 -27.19
CA LEU A 30 -49.32 14.17 -25.80
C LEU A 30 -47.91 13.66 -25.49
N VAL A 31 -46.90 14.53 -25.56
CA VAL A 31 -45.60 14.34 -24.94
C VAL A 31 -45.81 14.71 -23.47
N PRO A 32 -45.55 13.83 -22.50
CA PRO A 32 -45.58 14.22 -21.10
C PRO A 32 -44.48 15.28 -20.89
N PRO A 33 -44.72 16.29 -20.01
CA PRO A 33 -43.65 17.22 -19.68
C PRO A 33 -42.49 16.44 -19.10
N VAL A 34 -41.33 16.56 -19.72
CA VAL A 34 -40.07 16.21 -19.08
C VAL A 34 -39.96 17.19 -17.90
N VAL A 35 -40.27 16.72 -16.70
CA VAL A 35 -39.91 17.41 -15.49
C VAL A 35 -38.38 17.33 -15.47
N ALA A 36 -37.70 18.41 -15.81
CA ALA A 36 -36.32 18.58 -15.47
C ALA A 36 -36.27 18.50 -13.94
N HIS A 37 -35.86 17.38 -13.42
CA HIS A 37 -35.40 17.32 -12.05
C HIS A 37 -34.22 18.30 -12.00
N ALA A 38 -34.38 19.36 -11.20
CA ALA A 38 -33.23 20.09 -10.70
C ALA A 38 -32.32 19.02 -10.08
N ALA A 39 -31.08 18.97 -10.52
CA ALA A 39 -30.09 18.13 -9.87
C ALA A 39 -30.10 18.49 -8.39
N ASP A 40 -30.34 17.50 -7.56
CA ASP A 40 -30.21 17.63 -6.10
C ASP A 40 -28.71 17.83 -5.87
N ASP A 41 -28.26 19.07 -5.61
CA ASP A 41 -26.85 19.42 -5.42
C ASP A 41 -26.28 18.87 -4.09
N GLY A 42 -27.01 17.97 -3.43
CA GLY A 42 -26.58 17.33 -2.18
C GLY A 42 -25.78 16.03 -2.43
N PRO A 43 -25.04 15.58 -1.40
CA PRO A 43 -24.28 14.32 -1.48
C PRO A 43 -25.22 13.15 -1.73
N VAL A 44 -24.75 12.18 -2.51
CA VAL A 44 -25.54 10.97 -2.83
C VAL A 44 -25.54 9.99 -1.63
N ALA A 45 -26.61 9.20 -1.49
CA ALA A 45 -26.62 8.11 -0.52
C ALA A 45 -25.75 6.96 -1.04
N ALA A 46 -24.83 6.45 -0.22
CA ALA A 46 -23.86 5.44 -0.59
C ALA A 46 -23.51 4.52 0.59
N ASP A 47 -22.69 3.53 0.36
CA ASP A 47 -22.15 2.66 1.43
C ASP A 47 -20.94 3.30 2.16
N LEU A 48 -20.36 4.36 1.58
CA LEU A 48 -19.24 5.14 2.11
C LEU A 48 -19.62 6.60 2.33
N THR A 49 -18.91 7.27 3.22
CA THR A 49 -18.97 8.72 3.37
C THR A 49 -17.73 9.36 2.74
N VAL A 50 -17.95 10.19 1.74
CA VAL A 50 -16.91 10.96 1.06
C VAL A 50 -17.30 12.42 1.01
N ALA A 51 -16.52 13.29 1.62
CA ALA A 51 -16.75 14.73 1.54
C ALA A 51 -16.41 15.24 0.14
N LYS A 52 -17.31 16.00 -0.46
CA LYS A 52 -17.06 16.68 -1.74
C LYS A 52 -15.81 17.55 -1.64
N VAL A 53 -15.05 17.64 -2.71
CA VAL A 53 -13.99 18.64 -2.90
C VAL A 53 -14.61 19.85 -3.60
N ASP A 54 -14.87 20.91 -2.83
CA ASP A 54 -15.54 22.08 -3.35
C ASP A 54 -14.67 22.84 -4.37
N GLY A 55 -15.26 23.23 -5.48
CA GLY A 55 -14.58 23.99 -6.53
C GLY A 55 -13.67 23.16 -7.43
N LEU A 56 -13.70 21.82 -7.34
CA LEU A 56 -12.89 20.95 -8.20
C LEU A 56 -13.23 21.22 -9.67
N PRO A 57 -12.24 21.58 -10.52
CA PRO A 57 -12.47 21.84 -11.96
C PRO A 57 -13.01 20.60 -12.67
N ALA A 58 -13.81 20.79 -13.70
CA ALA A 58 -14.39 19.68 -14.47
C ALA A 58 -13.33 18.88 -15.26
N ASP A 59 -12.23 19.54 -15.60
CA ASP A 59 -11.06 19.00 -16.29
C ASP A 59 -9.94 18.57 -15.34
N PHE A 60 -10.20 18.48 -14.04
CA PHE A 60 -9.26 17.89 -13.08
C PHE A 60 -9.20 16.38 -13.31
N ALA A 61 -8.02 15.86 -13.67
CA ALA A 61 -7.81 14.46 -13.97
C ALA A 61 -8.00 13.60 -12.71
N ARG A 62 -8.96 12.70 -12.75
CA ARG A 62 -9.23 11.68 -11.74
C ARG A 62 -8.83 10.34 -12.32
N GLY A 63 -7.52 10.11 -12.34
CA GLY A 63 -6.92 9.05 -13.13
C GLY A 63 -6.65 7.77 -12.35
N VAL A 64 -6.37 6.72 -13.11
CA VAL A 64 -5.91 5.42 -12.61
C VAL A 64 -4.79 4.87 -13.49
N ASP A 65 -3.80 4.15 -12.91
CA ASP A 65 -2.88 3.30 -13.67
C ASP A 65 -3.43 1.88 -13.70
N VAL A 66 -3.53 1.27 -14.88
CA VAL A 66 -4.02 -0.10 -15.07
C VAL A 66 -3.13 -0.90 -16.03
N SER A 67 -1.84 -0.63 -15.97
CA SER A 67 -0.85 -1.21 -16.87
C SER A 67 -0.77 -2.74 -16.81
N SER A 68 -1.12 -3.34 -15.67
CA SER A 68 -1.12 -4.80 -15.47
C SER A 68 -2.29 -5.54 -16.13
N VAL A 69 -3.35 -4.83 -16.58
CA VAL A 69 -4.66 -5.41 -16.94
C VAL A 69 -4.59 -6.54 -17.97
N VAL A 70 -3.83 -6.38 -19.05
CA VAL A 70 -3.78 -7.40 -20.13
C VAL A 70 -3.16 -8.70 -19.61
N ALA A 71 -2.09 -8.62 -18.82
CA ALA A 71 -1.47 -9.81 -18.22
C ALA A 71 -2.38 -10.48 -17.18
N LEU A 72 -3.20 -9.72 -16.47
CA LEU A 72 -4.21 -10.26 -15.54
C LEU A 72 -5.31 -11.00 -16.29
N GLU A 73 -5.86 -10.41 -17.36
CA GLU A 73 -6.86 -11.04 -18.20
C GLU A 73 -6.31 -12.30 -18.89
N ASP A 74 -5.07 -12.26 -19.41
CA ASP A 74 -4.36 -13.43 -19.94
C ASP A 74 -4.21 -14.54 -18.89
N SER A 75 -4.03 -14.18 -17.61
CA SER A 75 -3.95 -15.10 -16.48
C SER A 75 -5.32 -15.67 -16.06
N GLY A 76 -6.41 -15.18 -16.69
CA GLY A 76 -7.78 -15.62 -16.42
C GLY A 76 -8.53 -14.80 -15.37
N VAL A 77 -8.01 -13.64 -14.98
CA VAL A 77 -8.76 -12.65 -14.17
C VAL A 77 -9.95 -12.13 -14.98
N VAL A 78 -11.09 -11.98 -14.33
CA VAL A 78 -12.32 -11.50 -14.95
C VAL A 78 -12.83 -10.32 -14.14
N PHE A 79 -12.80 -9.13 -14.71
CA PHE A 79 -13.41 -7.96 -14.12
C PHE A 79 -14.93 -8.00 -14.25
N ARG A 80 -15.61 -7.31 -13.33
CA ARG A 80 -17.07 -7.39 -13.17
C ARG A 80 -17.66 -6.02 -12.87
N ASP A 81 -18.94 -5.90 -13.10
CA ASP A 81 -19.73 -4.76 -12.61
C ASP A 81 -20.13 -4.94 -11.13
N ALA A 82 -20.70 -3.91 -10.53
CA ALA A 82 -21.17 -3.93 -9.15
C ALA A 82 -22.25 -4.99 -8.85
N ALA A 83 -22.86 -5.59 -9.88
CA ALA A 83 -23.78 -6.71 -9.74
C ALA A 83 -23.07 -8.08 -9.84
N GLY A 84 -21.75 -8.10 -9.96
CA GLY A 84 -20.92 -9.30 -10.08
C GLY A 84 -20.98 -9.96 -11.46
N ARG A 85 -21.47 -9.28 -12.50
CA ARG A 85 -21.51 -9.79 -13.88
C ARG A 85 -20.21 -9.43 -14.60
N PRO A 86 -19.62 -10.30 -15.42
CA PRO A 86 -18.46 -9.96 -16.24
C PRO A 86 -18.70 -8.65 -17.01
N ALA A 87 -17.76 -7.71 -16.88
CA ALA A 87 -17.81 -6.41 -17.53
C ALA A 87 -16.40 -6.02 -18.02
N ASP A 88 -16.34 -5.08 -18.96
CA ASP A 88 -15.07 -4.49 -19.34
C ASP A 88 -14.56 -3.57 -18.21
N LEU A 89 -13.26 -3.65 -17.91
CA LEU A 89 -12.66 -2.85 -16.84
C LEU A 89 -12.81 -1.35 -17.13
N PHE A 90 -12.54 -0.91 -18.37
CA PHE A 90 -12.53 0.52 -18.71
C PHE A 90 -13.92 1.13 -18.69
N GLU A 91 -14.95 0.38 -19.12
CA GLU A 91 -16.35 0.80 -18.96
C GLU A 91 -16.70 0.93 -17.46
N THR A 92 -16.28 -0.03 -16.63
CA THR A 92 -16.51 -0.01 -15.16
C THR A 92 -15.82 1.19 -14.50
N LEU A 93 -14.59 1.52 -14.90
CA LEU A 93 -13.84 2.67 -14.42
C LEU A 93 -14.51 4.00 -14.83
N ALA A 94 -14.93 4.12 -16.08
CA ALA A 94 -15.64 5.29 -16.59
C ALA A 94 -16.97 5.52 -15.85
N ASP A 95 -17.74 4.45 -15.62
CA ASP A 95 -19.01 4.49 -14.87
C ASP A 95 -18.78 4.95 -13.41
N ALA A 96 -17.64 4.58 -12.79
CA ALA A 96 -17.24 5.02 -11.46
C ALA A 96 -16.75 6.48 -11.40
N GLY A 97 -16.56 7.15 -12.55
CA GLY A 97 -16.14 8.55 -12.63
C GLY A 97 -14.66 8.79 -12.80
N VAL A 98 -13.90 7.74 -13.16
CA VAL A 98 -12.53 7.88 -13.68
C VAL A 98 -12.58 8.69 -14.98
N THR A 99 -11.62 9.58 -15.17
CA THR A 99 -11.51 10.42 -16.38
C THR A 99 -10.34 10.03 -17.26
N ASP A 100 -9.28 9.50 -16.68
CA ASP A 100 -8.02 9.27 -17.36
C ASP A 100 -7.40 7.92 -16.95
N VAL A 101 -6.67 7.31 -17.88
CA VAL A 101 -5.88 6.10 -17.67
C VAL A 101 -4.41 6.42 -17.90
N ARG A 102 -3.57 6.16 -16.90
CA ARG A 102 -2.11 6.13 -17.05
C ARG A 102 -1.69 4.73 -17.47
N VAL A 103 -0.83 4.64 -18.47
CA VAL A 103 -0.27 3.38 -18.96
C VAL A 103 1.24 3.52 -19.12
N ARG A 104 2.00 2.67 -18.40
CA ARG A 104 3.46 2.63 -18.54
C ARG A 104 3.88 1.95 -19.82
N VAL A 105 5.04 2.33 -20.31
CA VAL A 105 5.65 1.77 -21.53
C VAL A 105 7.09 1.41 -21.22
N TRP A 106 7.40 0.11 -21.34
CA TRP A 106 8.76 -0.41 -21.30
C TRP A 106 9.28 -0.66 -22.72
N ASN A 107 10.62 -0.63 -22.89
CA ASN A 107 11.21 -0.76 -24.22
C ASN A 107 11.15 -2.20 -24.74
N ASP A 108 11.64 -3.18 -23.99
CA ASP A 108 11.67 -4.60 -24.36
C ASP A 108 11.62 -5.46 -23.08
N PRO A 109 10.45 -5.63 -22.44
CA PRO A 109 10.30 -6.31 -21.17
C PRO A 109 10.30 -7.84 -21.28
N TYR A 110 11.16 -8.39 -22.15
CA TYR A 110 11.23 -9.82 -22.42
C TYR A 110 12.68 -10.30 -22.49
N ASP A 111 12.90 -11.58 -22.13
CA ASP A 111 14.15 -12.27 -22.43
C ASP A 111 14.25 -12.63 -23.92
N ALA A 112 15.41 -13.15 -24.33
CA ALA A 112 15.65 -13.54 -25.72
C ALA A 112 14.74 -14.69 -26.22
N ALA A 113 14.04 -15.41 -25.35
CA ALA A 113 13.07 -16.45 -25.67
C ALA A 113 11.63 -15.92 -25.70
N GLY A 114 11.40 -14.66 -25.31
CA GLY A 114 10.10 -14.01 -25.29
C GLY A 114 9.35 -14.19 -23.97
N HIS A 115 10.02 -14.59 -22.87
CA HIS A 115 9.40 -14.63 -21.56
C HIS A 115 9.35 -13.22 -20.96
N SER A 116 8.18 -12.86 -20.41
CA SER A 116 7.98 -11.56 -19.80
C SER A 116 8.77 -11.41 -18.50
N TYR A 117 9.28 -10.19 -18.24
CA TYR A 117 9.90 -9.83 -16.97
C TYR A 117 8.90 -9.65 -15.83
N GLY A 118 7.61 -9.64 -16.08
CA GLY A 118 6.54 -9.40 -15.10
C GLY A 118 6.00 -7.97 -15.19
N GLY A 119 5.29 -7.52 -14.16
CA GLY A 119 4.70 -6.18 -14.11
C GLY A 119 3.74 -5.86 -15.25
N GLY A 120 3.09 -6.89 -15.82
CA GLY A 120 2.25 -6.75 -17.00
C GLY A 120 2.98 -6.89 -18.32
N GLY A 121 4.33 -6.87 -18.37
CA GLY A 121 5.13 -6.93 -19.60
C GLY A 121 4.70 -5.91 -20.65
N VAL A 122 4.54 -4.66 -20.21
CA VAL A 122 3.87 -3.59 -20.99
C VAL A 122 4.84 -2.96 -21.98
N ASP A 123 4.96 -3.61 -23.12
CA ASP A 123 5.60 -3.03 -24.30
C ASP A 123 4.65 -2.10 -25.07
N VAL A 124 5.14 -1.46 -26.13
CA VAL A 124 4.34 -0.53 -26.94
C VAL A 124 3.04 -1.17 -27.47
N PRO A 125 3.03 -2.39 -28.04
CA PRO A 125 1.79 -3.04 -28.47
C PRO A 125 0.74 -3.22 -27.37
N ARG A 126 1.15 -3.66 -26.18
CA ARG A 126 0.22 -3.82 -25.02
C ARG A 126 -0.27 -2.46 -24.51
N ALA A 127 0.61 -1.48 -24.41
CA ALA A 127 0.24 -0.14 -24.00
C ALA A 127 -0.77 0.50 -24.98
N VAL A 128 -0.58 0.31 -26.29
CA VAL A 128 -1.53 0.76 -27.32
C VAL A 128 -2.88 0.04 -27.19
N GLU A 129 -2.91 -1.27 -26.90
CA GLU A 129 -4.14 -2.01 -26.66
C GLU A 129 -4.91 -1.44 -25.46
N ILE A 130 -4.22 -1.17 -24.34
CA ILE A 130 -4.78 -0.54 -23.15
C ILE A 130 -5.34 0.85 -23.51
N GLY A 131 -4.56 1.67 -24.19
CA GLY A 131 -4.96 3.02 -24.62
C GLY A 131 -6.18 3.01 -25.54
N GLN A 132 -6.28 2.07 -26.49
CA GLN A 132 -7.46 1.93 -27.35
C GLN A 132 -8.71 1.60 -26.56
N ARG A 133 -8.61 0.71 -25.58
CA ARG A 133 -9.74 0.33 -24.70
C ARG A 133 -10.18 1.50 -23.83
N ALA A 134 -9.21 2.23 -23.22
CA ALA A 134 -9.49 3.44 -22.46
C ALA A 134 -10.22 4.50 -23.32
N THR A 135 -9.71 4.79 -24.52
CA THR A 135 -10.33 5.73 -25.44
C THR A 135 -11.75 5.29 -25.87
N ALA A 136 -11.95 3.99 -26.10
CA ALA A 136 -13.25 3.45 -26.45
C ALA A 136 -14.29 3.63 -25.32
N ALA A 137 -13.86 3.61 -24.07
CA ALA A 137 -14.66 3.91 -22.89
C ALA A 137 -14.83 5.42 -22.63
N GLY A 138 -14.19 6.29 -23.42
CA GLY A 138 -14.25 7.74 -23.27
C GLY A 138 -13.29 8.30 -22.22
N LEU A 139 -12.21 7.59 -21.91
CA LEU A 139 -11.17 7.98 -20.97
C LEU A 139 -9.98 8.58 -21.74
N GLY A 140 -9.40 9.68 -21.21
CA GLY A 140 -8.13 10.22 -21.69
C GLY A 140 -6.96 9.29 -21.34
N VAL A 141 -5.84 9.43 -22.04
CA VAL A 141 -4.66 8.58 -21.81
C VAL A 141 -3.43 9.40 -21.47
N LEU A 142 -2.79 9.08 -20.34
CA LEU A 142 -1.44 9.47 -19.98
C LEU A 142 -0.49 8.32 -20.31
N VAL A 143 0.41 8.52 -21.26
CA VAL A 143 1.44 7.56 -21.64
C VAL A 143 2.68 7.78 -20.79
N ASP A 144 3.11 6.77 -20.02
CA ASP A 144 4.23 6.83 -19.08
C ASP A 144 5.43 6.05 -19.60
N PHE A 145 6.44 6.75 -20.10
CA PHE A 145 7.69 6.15 -20.56
C PHE A 145 8.68 5.95 -19.42
N HIS A 146 9.02 4.70 -19.10
CA HIS A 146 10.08 4.39 -18.14
C HIS A 146 11.50 4.50 -18.74
N TYR A 147 11.64 4.38 -20.06
CA TYR A 147 12.93 4.28 -20.75
C TYR A 147 13.83 3.19 -20.14
N SER A 148 13.24 2.08 -19.84
CA SER A 148 13.79 0.90 -19.21
C SER A 148 13.10 -0.34 -19.78
N ASP A 149 13.67 -1.52 -19.60
CA ASP A 149 13.04 -2.80 -19.96
C ASP A 149 12.25 -3.40 -18.79
N PHE A 150 12.33 -2.77 -17.61
CA PHE A 150 11.68 -3.21 -16.39
C PHE A 150 11.36 -1.99 -15.51
N TRP A 151 11.03 -2.20 -14.23
CA TRP A 151 10.69 -1.11 -13.30
C TRP A 151 11.79 -0.04 -13.26
N ALA A 152 11.36 1.20 -13.27
CA ALA A 152 12.21 2.36 -13.03
C ALA A 152 11.71 3.09 -11.78
N ASP A 153 12.63 3.34 -10.84
CA ASP A 153 12.42 4.08 -9.59
C ASP A 153 13.69 4.88 -9.26
N PRO A 154 13.75 5.70 -8.19
CA PRO A 154 14.94 6.51 -7.90
C PRO A 154 16.23 5.72 -7.70
N ALA A 155 16.14 4.43 -7.38
CA ALA A 155 17.31 3.55 -7.23
C ALA A 155 17.57 2.68 -8.50
N LYS A 156 16.60 2.59 -9.41
CA LYS A 156 16.59 1.69 -10.55
C LYS A 156 16.25 2.45 -11.84
N GLN A 157 17.21 3.14 -12.38
CA GLN A 157 17.08 3.87 -13.66
C GLN A 157 17.93 3.21 -14.76
N SER A 158 17.87 1.88 -14.83
CA SER A 158 18.67 1.10 -15.80
C SER A 158 18.28 1.41 -17.24
N ALA A 159 19.27 1.58 -18.11
CA ALA A 159 19.01 1.76 -19.54
C ALA A 159 18.42 0.48 -20.16
N PRO A 160 17.53 0.58 -21.16
CA PRO A 160 17.13 -0.57 -21.96
C PRO A 160 18.36 -1.37 -22.42
N LYS A 161 18.25 -2.69 -22.48
CA LYS A 161 19.33 -3.60 -22.92
C LYS A 161 19.95 -3.14 -24.24
N ALA A 162 19.12 -2.68 -25.17
CA ALA A 162 19.57 -2.17 -26.46
C ALA A 162 20.42 -0.90 -26.38
N TRP A 163 20.34 -0.13 -25.27
CA TRP A 163 21.06 1.13 -25.09
C TRP A 163 22.22 1.05 -24.10
N ALA A 164 22.48 -0.11 -23.51
CA ALA A 164 23.46 -0.28 -22.43
C ALA A 164 24.89 0.23 -22.80
N GLY A 165 25.28 0.17 -24.08
CA GLY A 165 26.58 0.68 -24.54
C GLY A 165 26.56 2.10 -25.12
N TYR A 166 25.45 2.81 -25.06
CA TYR A 166 25.31 4.13 -25.66
C TYR A 166 25.93 5.23 -24.80
N THR A 167 26.51 6.23 -25.44
CA THR A 167 26.87 7.50 -24.79
C THR A 167 25.60 8.30 -24.49
N VAL A 168 25.69 9.29 -23.60
CA VAL A 168 24.55 10.18 -23.25
C VAL A 168 23.87 10.76 -24.51
N ALA A 169 24.66 11.28 -25.46
CA ALA A 169 24.14 11.82 -26.71
C ALA A 169 23.43 10.76 -27.56
N GLN A 170 23.89 9.51 -27.55
CA GLN A 170 23.22 8.41 -28.25
C GLN A 170 21.95 7.99 -27.55
N LYS A 171 21.93 7.99 -26.21
CA LYS A 171 20.73 7.74 -25.38
C LYS A 171 19.69 8.82 -25.62
N ALA A 172 20.06 10.11 -25.66
CA ALA A 172 19.14 11.18 -25.99
C ALA A 172 18.49 10.99 -27.38
N VAL A 173 19.26 10.60 -28.39
CA VAL A 173 18.73 10.26 -29.72
C VAL A 173 17.78 9.06 -29.64
N ALA A 174 18.14 8.01 -28.87
CA ALA A 174 17.32 6.81 -28.71
C ALA A 174 16.01 7.10 -27.95
N VAL A 175 16.04 7.92 -26.90
CA VAL A 175 14.83 8.42 -26.20
C VAL A 175 13.91 9.12 -27.18
N GLY A 176 14.41 10.10 -27.95
CA GLY A 176 13.59 10.81 -28.94
C GLY A 176 12.98 9.87 -29.98
N GLN A 177 13.77 8.93 -30.51
CA GLN A 177 13.32 7.97 -31.53
C GLN A 177 12.25 7.02 -30.95
N PHE A 178 12.52 6.42 -29.80
CA PHE A 178 11.58 5.49 -29.14
C PHE A 178 10.26 6.19 -28.78
N THR A 179 10.33 7.42 -28.25
CA THR A 179 9.16 8.23 -27.95
C THR A 179 8.35 8.52 -29.21
N THR A 180 9.00 8.96 -30.29
CA THR A 180 8.34 9.24 -31.57
C THR A 180 7.66 7.99 -32.13
N GLU A 181 8.40 6.88 -32.27
CA GLU A 181 7.87 5.63 -32.86
C GLU A 181 6.72 5.07 -32.04
N SER A 182 6.82 5.12 -30.71
CA SER A 182 5.76 4.68 -29.81
C SER A 182 4.52 5.57 -29.93
N LEU A 183 4.67 6.88 -29.83
CA LEU A 183 3.55 7.81 -29.91
C LEU A 183 2.88 7.81 -31.30
N GLU A 184 3.64 7.57 -32.37
CA GLU A 184 3.06 7.35 -33.69
C GLU A 184 2.17 6.10 -33.72
N ALA A 185 2.54 5.01 -32.98
CA ALA A 185 1.69 3.85 -32.85
C ALA A 185 0.42 4.13 -32.09
N PHE A 186 0.46 4.92 -31.00
CA PHE A 186 -0.72 5.38 -30.27
C PHE A 186 -1.64 6.25 -31.17
N ARG A 187 -1.06 7.22 -31.91
CA ARG A 187 -1.79 8.07 -32.83
C ARG A 187 -2.45 7.26 -33.94
N ASP A 188 -1.71 6.36 -34.58
CA ASP A 188 -2.21 5.56 -35.70
C ASP A 188 -3.29 4.56 -35.26
N ALA A 189 -3.27 4.16 -33.97
CA ALA A 189 -4.29 3.36 -33.30
C ALA A 189 -5.53 4.18 -32.89
N GLY A 190 -5.47 5.51 -32.97
CA GLY A 190 -6.56 6.41 -32.62
C GLY A 190 -6.76 6.57 -31.10
N VAL A 191 -5.70 6.43 -30.32
CA VAL A 191 -5.72 6.64 -28.86
C VAL A 191 -5.80 8.14 -28.55
N ASP A 192 -6.64 8.51 -27.59
CA ASP A 192 -6.81 9.88 -27.10
C ASP A 192 -5.73 10.21 -26.06
N VAL A 193 -4.53 10.57 -26.54
CA VAL A 193 -3.37 10.89 -25.68
C VAL A 193 -3.45 12.35 -25.23
N GLU A 194 -3.74 12.58 -23.97
CA GLU A 194 -3.83 13.92 -23.38
C GLU A 194 -2.54 14.37 -22.69
N MET A 195 -1.76 13.42 -22.21
CA MET A 195 -0.51 13.68 -21.49
C MET A 195 0.53 12.58 -21.77
N VAL A 196 1.80 12.96 -21.76
CA VAL A 196 2.93 12.04 -21.89
C VAL A 196 3.93 12.31 -20.77
N GLN A 197 4.24 11.29 -20.00
CA GLN A 197 5.25 11.31 -18.95
C GLN A 197 6.59 10.85 -19.53
N VAL A 198 7.62 11.70 -19.42
CA VAL A 198 8.96 11.47 -19.93
C VAL A 198 9.88 11.04 -18.78
N GLY A 199 9.91 9.75 -18.51
CA GLY A 199 10.62 9.13 -17.40
C GLY A 199 9.75 8.91 -16.16
N ASN A 200 10.01 7.84 -15.41
CA ASN A 200 9.32 7.50 -14.16
C ASN A 200 10.22 7.64 -12.95
N GLU A 201 9.78 8.42 -11.95
CA GLU A 201 10.46 8.68 -10.66
C GLU A 201 11.96 9.02 -10.81
N THR A 202 12.24 9.94 -11.68
CA THR A 202 13.58 10.24 -12.20
C THR A 202 14.44 11.15 -11.29
N ASN A 203 14.22 11.09 -9.97
CA ASN A 203 14.93 11.91 -8.99
C ASN A 203 16.46 11.88 -9.12
N ASN A 204 17.04 10.75 -9.51
CA ASN A 204 18.47 10.51 -9.53
C ASN A 204 19.03 10.26 -10.93
N GLY A 205 18.19 10.21 -11.95
CA GLY A 205 18.60 9.93 -13.33
C GLY A 205 17.49 9.38 -14.21
N VAL A 206 17.79 9.04 -15.47
CA VAL A 206 16.89 8.41 -16.43
C VAL A 206 17.68 7.59 -17.45
N ALA A 207 17.15 6.44 -17.86
CA ALA A 207 17.75 5.57 -18.91
C ALA A 207 19.24 5.27 -18.68
N GLY A 208 19.64 5.02 -17.43
CA GLY A 208 21.04 4.75 -17.05
C GLY A 208 21.97 5.95 -17.22
N VAL A 209 21.45 7.17 -17.17
CA VAL A 209 22.21 8.42 -17.00
C VAL A 209 21.92 8.92 -15.60
N TRP A 210 22.93 8.90 -14.74
CA TRP A 210 22.79 9.22 -13.32
C TRP A 210 23.35 10.62 -13.03
N VAL A 211 22.58 11.44 -12.33
CA VAL A 211 22.98 12.79 -11.91
C VAL A 211 24.26 12.74 -11.05
N ALA A 212 24.38 11.73 -10.19
CA ALA A 212 25.53 11.55 -9.30
C ALA A 212 26.84 11.30 -10.08
N ASP A 213 26.80 10.61 -11.22
CA ASP A 213 27.97 10.33 -12.06
C ASP A 213 28.54 11.60 -12.71
N ALA A 214 27.67 12.58 -12.95
CA ALA A 214 28.02 13.92 -13.43
C ALA A 214 28.35 14.91 -12.31
N GLY A 215 28.49 14.46 -11.06
CA GLY A 215 28.75 15.32 -9.89
C GLY A 215 27.57 16.18 -9.47
N TRP A 216 26.37 15.68 -9.66
CA TRP A 216 25.09 16.34 -9.41
C TRP A 216 24.75 17.47 -10.41
N ASP A 217 25.33 17.39 -11.61
CA ASP A 217 25.00 18.26 -12.74
C ASP A 217 23.90 17.58 -13.59
N TRP A 218 22.79 18.27 -13.78
CA TRP A 218 21.62 17.75 -14.52
C TRP A 218 21.74 17.90 -16.04
N GLY A 219 22.81 18.53 -16.56
CA GLY A 219 22.94 18.80 -17.99
C GLY A 219 22.96 17.57 -18.89
N GLU A 220 23.39 16.39 -18.39
CA GLU A 220 23.31 15.14 -19.15
C GLU A 220 21.88 14.57 -19.17
N VAL A 221 21.19 14.56 -18.02
CA VAL A 221 19.81 14.09 -17.89
C VAL A 221 18.86 15.00 -18.64
N ALA A 222 19.07 16.31 -18.59
CA ALA A 222 18.29 17.32 -19.32
C ALA A 222 18.28 17.11 -20.84
N GLN A 223 19.37 16.54 -21.42
CA GLN A 223 19.41 16.19 -22.83
C GLN A 223 18.38 15.10 -23.18
N LEU A 224 18.18 14.12 -22.28
CA LEU A 224 17.23 13.03 -22.49
C LEU A 224 15.79 13.56 -22.36
N TYR A 225 15.51 14.38 -21.33
CA TYR A 225 14.20 15.00 -21.17
C TYR A 225 13.83 15.88 -22.38
N SER A 226 14.78 16.72 -22.83
CA SER A 226 14.54 17.59 -23.98
C SER A 226 14.30 16.80 -25.27
N ALA A 227 14.97 15.64 -25.45
CA ALA A 227 14.74 14.78 -26.60
C ALA A 227 13.36 14.10 -26.53
N GLY A 228 12.96 13.60 -25.36
CA GLY A 228 11.63 13.03 -25.16
C GLY A 228 10.53 14.07 -25.34
N SER A 229 10.65 15.24 -24.71
CA SER A 229 9.71 16.33 -24.84
C SER A 229 9.54 16.80 -26.28
N ALA A 230 10.64 16.99 -27.01
CA ALA A 230 10.58 17.36 -28.43
C ALA A 230 9.82 16.33 -29.27
N ALA A 231 10.00 15.04 -29.00
CA ALA A 231 9.28 13.97 -29.69
C ALA A 231 7.76 14.01 -29.38
N VAL A 232 7.38 14.30 -28.12
CA VAL A 232 5.97 14.48 -27.76
C VAL A 232 5.38 15.65 -28.53
N ARG A 233 6.04 16.83 -28.54
CA ARG A 233 5.56 18.02 -29.24
C ARG A 233 5.41 17.80 -30.76
N ASP A 234 6.27 16.94 -31.34
CA ASP A 234 6.20 16.64 -32.77
C ASP A 234 5.03 15.71 -33.11
N VAL A 235 4.66 14.74 -32.27
CA VAL A 235 3.61 13.75 -32.57
C VAL A 235 2.25 14.17 -32.04
N PHE A 236 2.20 14.70 -30.79
CA PHE A 236 1.01 15.17 -30.09
C PHE A 236 1.22 16.61 -29.57
N PRO A 237 1.16 17.63 -30.43
CA PRO A 237 1.50 19.00 -30.04
C PRO A 237 0.59 19.63 -28.99
N ASP A 238 -0.61 19.07 -28.80
CA ASP A 238 -1.60 19.55 -27.82
C ASP A 238 -1.50 18.77 -26.49
N ALA A 239 -0.80 17.63 -26.43
CA ALA A 239 -0.62 16.86 -25.20
C ALA A 239 0.34 17.55 -24.21
N LEU A 240 0.05 17.42 -22.92
CA LEU A 240 0.92 17.91 -21.87
C LEU A 240 2.14 16.99 -21.71
N VAL A 241 3.31 17.61 -21.52
CA VAL A 241 4.55 16.89 -21.17
C VAL A 241 4.74 16.91 -19.66
N ALA A 242 4.77 15.73 -19.03
CA ALA A 242 5.00 15.57 -17.60
C ALA A 242 6.40 15.01 -17.33
N LEU A 243 7.04 15.51 -16.26
CA LEU A 243 8.21 14.90 -15.64
C LEU A 243 7.84 14.43 -14.26
N HIS A 244 8.26 13.21 -13.88
CA HIS A 244 7.78 12.53 -12.68
C HIS A 244 8.91 12.28 -11.67
N PHE A 245 8.62 12.66 -10.42
CA PHE A 245 9.52 12.56 -9.28
C PHE A 245 8.78 11.99 -8.06
N THR A 246 9.51 11.57 -7.04
CA THR A 246 8.96 11.01 -5.80
C THR A 246 9.67 11.58 -4.57
N ASN A 247 9.26 11.17 -3.36
CA ASN A 247 9.79 11.59 -2.07
C ASN A 247 9.57 13.10 -1.78
N PRO A 248 8.32 13.60 -1.84
CA PRO A 248 8.00 15.00 -1.54
C PRO A 248 8.34 15.40 -0.09
N GLU A 249 8.51 14.43 0.83
CA GLU A 249 8.91 14.66 2.22
C GLU A 249 10.39 15.04 2.36
N SER A 250 11.19 14.81 1.33
CA SER A 250 12.61 15.17 1.30
C SER A 250 12.76 16.68 1.15
N ALA A 251 13.07 17.37 2.25
CA ALA A 251 13.05 18.83 2.34
C ALA A 251 13.90 19.53 1.26
N GLY A 252 13.26 20.39 0.46
CA GLY A 252 13.90 21.16 -0.61
C GLY A 252 14.21 20.38 -1.88
N SER A 253 13.92 19.07 -1.95
CA SER A 253 14.22 18.23 -3.10
C SER A 253 13.50 18.71 -4.36
N TYR A 254 12.18 18.94 -4.30
CA TYR A 254 11.40 19.37 -5.46
C TYR A 254 11.79 20.76 -5.96
N ALA A 255 12.01 21.71 -5.05
CA ALA A 255 12.48 23.04 -5.42
C ALA A 255 13.86 22.98 -6.12
N TRP A 256 14.76 22.13 -5.60
CA TRP A 256 16.06 21.90 -6.23
C TRP A 256 15.92 21.28 -7.62
N ILE A 257 15.16 20.19 -7.76
CA ILE A 257 14.92 19.54 -9.07
C ILE A 257 14.32 20.53 -10.07
N ALA A 258 13.30 21.28 -9.68
CA ALA A 258 12.68 22.25 -10.55
C ALA A 258 13.65 23.38 -10.97
N SER A 259 14.58 23.79 -10.07
CA SER A 259 15.63 24.76 -10.41
C SER A 259 16.62 24.22 -11.43
N GLU A 260 17.03 22.97 -11.31
CA GLU A 260 17.94 22.31 -12.27
C GLU A 260 17.28 22.18 -13.66
N LEU A 261 16.01 21.76 -13.70
CA LEU A 261 15.25 21.68 -14.96
C LEU A 261 15.13 23.05 -15.64
N ALA A 262 14.94 24.12 -14.85
CA ALA A 262 14.87 25.50 -15.36
C ALA A 262 16.26 26.00 -15.80
N GLU A 263 17.35 25.69 -15.09
CA GLU A 263 18.72 26.07 -15.47
C GLU A 263 19.14 25.48 -16.79
N HIS A 264 18.63 24.26 -17.10
CA HIS A 264 18.94 23.54 -18.35
C HIS A 264 17.87 23.73 -19.45
N ASP A 265 16.97 24.71 -19.30
CA ASP A 265 15.93 25.03 -20.28
C ASP A 265 15.08 23.82 -20.73
N VAL A 266 14.76 22.87 -19.81
CA VAL A 266 13.95 21.69 -20.12
C VAL A 266 12.49 22.11 -20.38
N ASP A 267 11.98 21.80 -21.57
CA ASP A 267 10.57 22.06 -21.95
C ASP A 267 9.65 20.97 -21.36
N TYR A 268 8.82 21.33 -20.39
CA TYR A 268 7.75 20.49 -19.84
C TYR A 268 6.63 21.34 -19.28
N ASP A 269 5.44 20.76 -19.13
CA ASP A 269 4.25 21.44 -18.65
C ASP A 269 3.94 21.09 -17.18
N VAL A 270 4.13 19.83 -16.79
CA VAL A 270 3.65 19.25 -15.54
C VAL A 270 4.80 18.67 -14.73
N PHE A 271 4.91 19.12 -13.49
CA PHE A 271 5.74 18.48 -12.48
C PHE A 271 4.86 17.48 -11.71
N ALA A 272 5.10 16.19 -11.92
CA ALA A 272 4.31 15.11 -11.36
C ALA A 272 5.01 14.48 -10.14
N SER A 273 4.24 14.04 -9.16
CA SER A 273 4.71 13.47 -7.91
C SER A 273 4.09 12.11 -7.63
N SER A 274 4.88 11.13 -7.16
CA SER A 274 4.33 10.03 -6.35
C SER A 274 4.01 10.53 -4.95
N TYR A 275 2.89 10.09 -4.38
CA TYR A 275 2.55 10.33 -2.99
C TYR A 275 1.82 9.13 -2.40
N TYR A 276 2.51 8.36 -1.58
CA TYR A 276 1.93 7.26 -0.83
C TYR A 276 1.85 7.64 0.65
N PRO A 277 0.63 7.73 1.25
CA PRO A 277 0.46 8.23 2.61
C PRO A 277 1.23 7.46 3.70
N PHE A 278 1.64 6.22 3.42
CA PHE A 278 2.43 5.41 4.33
C PHE A 278 3.95 5.62 4.21
N TRP A 279 4.42 6.44 3.23
CA TRP A 279 5.85 6.74 3.03
C TRP A 279 6.17 8.23 3.01
N HIS A 280 5.32 9.05 2.37
CA HIS A 280 5.70 10.38 1.85
C HIS A 280 5.21 11.55 2.72
N GLY A 281 5.09 11.33 4.04
CA GLY A 281 4.78 12.39 4.98
C GLY A 281 3.35 12.92 4.90
N THR A 282 3.16 14.22 5.13
CA THR A 282 1.82 14.81 5.25
C THR A 282 1.33 15.44 3.95
N LEU A 283 0.01 15.50 3.78
CA LEU A 283 -0.63 16.20 2.67
C LEU A 283 -0.35 17.72 2.67
N ASP A 284 -0.20 18.33 3.87
CA ASP A 284 0.18 19.73 3.96
C ASP A 284 1.57 19.97 3.35
N ASN A 285 2.52 19.07 3.60
CA ASN A 285 3.83 19.13 2.98
C ASN A 285 3.74 18.92 1.47
N LEU A 286 3.00 17.91 1.00
CA LEU A 286 2.78 17.68 -0.44
C LEU A 286 2.23 18.94 -1.12
N THR A 287 1.17 19.52 -0.57
CA THR A 287 0.58 20.77 -1.10
C THR A 287 1.60 21.91 -1.11
N ALA A 288 2.43 22.03 -0.08
CA ALA A 288 3.42 23.10 0.02
C ALA A 288 4.52 22.98 -1.04
N VAL A 289 5.11 21.78 -1.21
CA VAL A 289 6.20 21.58 -2.18
C VAL A 289 5.72 21.65 -3.62
N LEU A 290 4.50 21.16 -3.92
CA LEU A 290 3.89 21.31 -5.24
C LEU A 290 3.56 22.77 -5.56
N ARG A 291 3.06 23.51 -4.57
CA ARG A 291 2.79 24.95 -4.72
C ARG A 291 4.07 25.74 -4.97
N GLU A 292 5.16 25.44 -4.27
CA GLU A 292 6.46 26.08 -4.49
C GLU A 292 6.92 25.90 -5.96
N VAL A 293 6.81 24.68 -6.50
CA VAL A 293 7.14 24.43 -7.91
C VAL A 293 6.23 25.23 -8.85
N ALA A 294 4.91 25.24 -8.57
CA ALA A 294 3.95 25.96 -9.40
C ALA A 294 4.18 27.48 -9.39
N ASP A 295 4.40 28.05 -8.22
CA ASP A 295 4.54 29.50 -8.04
C ASP A 295 5.88 30.01 -8.59
N ASP A 296 6.99 29.28 -8.36
CA ASP A 296 8.34 29.74 -8.71
C ASP A 296 8.69 29.43 -10.18
N TYR A 297 8.15 28.36 -10.75
CA TYR A 297 8.49 27.90 -12.12
C TYR A 297 7.33 27.92 -13.09
N GLY A 298 6.12 28.28 -12.64
CA GLY A 298 4.93 28.41 -13.49
C GLY A 298 4.47 27.08 -14.09
N LYS A 299 4.75 25.97 -13.43
CA LYS A 299 4.38 24.63 -13.91
C LYS A 299 3.02 24.20 -13.36
N LYS A 300 2.32 23.36 -14.12
CA LYS A 300 1.23 22.56 -13.60
C LYS A 300 1.81 21.48 -12.68
N VAL A 301 1.00 21.02 -11.73
CA VAL A 301 1.42 19.97 -10.79
C VAL A 301 0.33 18.92 -10.63
N MET A 302 0.71 17.68 -10.42
CA MET A 302 -0.23 16.59 -10.17
C MET A 302 0.40 15.51 -9.28
N VAL A 303 -0.44 14.62 -8.77
CA VAL A 303 0.01 13.34 -8.22
C VAL A 303 -0.18 12.27 -9.29
N ALA A 304 0.94 11.72 -9.79
CA ALA A 304 0.93 10.66 -10.81
C ALA A 304 0.70 9.27 -10.21
N GLU A 305 1.01 9.10 -8.91
CA GLU A 305 0.84 7.83 -8.22
C GLU A 305 0.42 8.04 -6.77
N THR A 306 -0.64 7.37 -6.36
CA THR A 306 -1.03 7.19 -4.96
C THR A 306 -1.82 5.90 -4.81
N SER A 307 -1.83 5.31 -3.63
CA SER A 307 -2.70 4.18 -3.31
C SER A 307 -2.90 4.04 -1.80
N TRP A 308 -3.84 3.20 -1.39
CA TRP A 308 -4.10 2.86 0.00
C TRP A 308 -4.68 1.46 0.12
N ALA A 309 -4.27 0.72 1.16
CA ALA A 309 -4.75 -0.63 1.38
C ALA A 309 -6.21 -0.66 1.90
N ALA A 310 -7.03 -1.51 1.27
CA ALA A 310 -8.38 -1.80 1.73
C ALA A 310 -8.42 -2.90 2.81
N THR A 311 -7.38 -3.73 2.86
CA THR A 311 -7.22 -4.86 3.79
C THR A 311 -5.74 -5.16 4.03
N LEU A 312 -5.43 -5.95 5.07
CA LEU A 312 -4.09 -6.53 5.28
C LEU A 312 -3.98 -7.98 4.76
N GLU A 313 -5.05 -8.50 4.16
CA GLU A 313 -5.03 -9.85 3.59
C GLU A 313 -4.19 -9.88 2.31
N ASP A 314 -3.56 -11.02 2.06
CA ASP A 314 -2.77 -11.34 0.88
C ASP A 314 -3.57 -12.32 0.02
N GLY A 315 -3.81 -11.96 -1.22
CA GLY A 315 -4.67 -12.72 -2.13
C GLY A 315 -3.94 -13.81 -2.93
N ASP A 316 -2.63 -13.71 -3.14
CA ASP A 316 -1.88 -14.62 -4.01
C ASP A 316 -0.69 -15.33 -3.34
N GLY A 317 -0.35 -14.99 -2.10
CA GLY A 317 0.75 -15.58 -1.35
C GLY A 317 2.09 -14.90 -1.56
N HIS A 318 2.13 -13.80 -2.32
CA HIS A 318 3.30 -12.93 -2.41
C HIS A 318 3.12 -11.73 -1.45
N PRO A 319 4.13 -11.43 -0.61
CA PRO A 319 3.95 -10.44 0.46
C PRO A 319 3.61 -9.04 -0.07
N ASN A 320 2.50 -8.49 0.39
CA ASN A 320 2.10 -7.12 0.07
C ASN A 320 3.02 -6.06 0.69
N THR A 321 3.11 -4.89 0.07
CA THR A 321 3.86 -3.72 0.56
C THR A 321 3.28 -3.20 1.88
N VAL A 322 1.95 -3.18 2.02
CA VAL A 322 1.26 -2.89 3.28
C VAL A 322 0.75 -4.20 3.84
N ARG A 323 1.34 -4.67 4.94
CA ARG A 323 0.99 -5.93 5.60
C ARG A 323 1.27 -5.87 7.10
N VAL A 324 0.80 -6.85 7.85
CA VAL A 324 1.07 -6.93 9.29
C VAL A 324 2.59 -6.85 9.57
N GLY A 325 2.99 -5.89 10.38
CA GLY A 325 4.38 -5.63 10.76
C GLY A 325 5.21 -4.84 9.74
N GLN A 326 4.58 -4.39 8.65
CA GLN A 326 5.24 -3.52 7.67
C GLN A 326 4.25 -2.52 7.07
N ASN A 327 4.53 -1.23 7.25
CA ASN A 327 3.70 -0.12 6.79
C ASN A 327 2.24 -0.18 7.29
N ASP A 328 2.00 -0.80 8.45
CA ASP A 328 0.66 -0.98 9.04
C ASP A 328 0.43 -0.20 10.34
N THR A 329 1.43 0.58 10.79
CA THR A 329 1.37 1.37 12.02
C THR A 329 1.62 2.86 11.76
N GLY A 330 1.10 3.72 12.64
CA GLY A 330 1.26 5.18 12.51
C GLY A 330 0.52 5.81 11.33
N LEU A 331 -0.46 5.10 10.77
CA LEU A 331 -1.14 5.45 9.53
C LEU A 331 -2.11 6.63 9.69
N ALA A 332 -2.17 7.47 8.65
CA ALA A 332 -3.10 8.60 8.59
C ALA A 332 -4.58 8.14 8.48
N TYR A 333 -4.82 7.00 7.83
CA TYR A 333 -6.15 6.45 7.58
C TYR A 333 -6.24 5.01 8.08
N PRO A 334 -7.44 4.51 8.46
CA PRO A 334 -7.64 3.08 8.69
C PRO A 334 -7.40 2.26 7.41
N ILE A 335 -6.85 1.06 7.55
CA ILE A 335 -6.81 0.07 6.47
C ILE A 335 -8.21 -0.50 6.31
N SER A 336 -8.93 0.01 5.33
CA SER A 336 -10.32 -0.33 5.04
C SER A 336 -10.77 0.28 3.71
N VAL A 337 -11.86 -0.20 3.16
CA VAL A 337 -12.50 0.36 1.95
C VAL A 337 -12.86 1.86 2.14
N GLN A 338 -13.36 2.24 3.34
CA GLN A 338 -13.59 3.65 3.67
C GLN A 338 -12.27 4.45 3.74
N GLY A 339 -11.23 3.89 4.37
CA GLY A 339 -9.90 4.52 4.45
C GLY A 339 -9.29 4.73 3.08
N GLN A 340 -9.44 3.77 2.18
CA GLN A 340 -8.99 3.84 0.78
C GLN A 340 -9.65 5.01 0.03
N ALA A 341 -10.97 5.13 0.13
CA ALA A 341 -11.71 6.24 -0.49
C ALA A 341 -11.32 7.60 0.13
N THR A 342 -11.16 7.65 1.45
CA THR A 342 -10.79 8.89 2.15
C THR A 342 -9.37 9.33 1.76
N ALA A 343 -8.41 8.41 1.70
CA ALA A 343 -7.03 8.69 1.32
C ALA A 343 -6.94 9.30 -0.08
N TYR A 344 -7.58 8.69 -1.07
CA TYR A 344 -7.59 9.23 -2.43
C TYR A 344 -8.30 10.60 -2.51
N ARG A 345 -9.47 10.74 -1.87
CA ARG A 345 -10.17 12.02 -1.79
C ARG A 345 -9.30 13.13 -1.22
N ASP A 346 -8.53 12.85 -0.19
CA ASP A 346 -7.70 13.85 0.47
C ASP A 346 -6.47 14.21 -0.37
N VAL A 347 -5.92 13.27 -1.15
CA VAL A 347 -4.89 13.56 -2.16
C VAL A 347 -5.45 14.49 -3.24
N VAL A 348 -6.65 14.22 -3.77
CA VAL A 348 -7.34 15.12 -4.72
C VAL A 348 -7.50 16.52 -4.13
N ALA A 349 -7.93 16.61 -2.86
CA ALA A 349 -8.09 17.90 -2.19
C ALA A 349 -6.74 18.63 -1.99
N ALA A 350 -5.67 17.93 -1.67
CA ALA A 350 -4.34 18.48 -1.48
C ALA A 350 -3.77 19.06 -2.78
N VAL A 351 -3.93 18.35 -3.90
CA VAL A 351 -3.52 18.84 -5.22
C VAL A 351 -4.38 20.02 -5.65
N HIS A 352 -5.71 19.94 -5.50
CA HIS A 352 -6.61 21.04 -5.79
C HIS A 352 -6.33 22.30 -4.94
N ALA A 353 -5.88 22.13 -3.69
CA ALA A 353 -5.50 23.23 -2.82
C ALA A 353 -4.29 24.02 -3.33
N VAL A 354 -3.50 23.51 -4.25
CA VAL A 354 -2.43 24.27 -4.92
C VAL A 354 -3.02 25.44 -5.74
N GLY A 355 -4.27 25.30 -6.22
CA GLY A 355 -4.96 26.29 -7.06
C GLY A 355 -5.02 25.82 -8.52
N ASP A 356 -5.10 26.77 -9.46
CA ASP A 356 -5.26 26.48 -10.90
C ASP A 356 -4.11 25.64 -11.52
N ALA A 357 -2.98 25.53 -10.81
CA ALA A 357 -1.86 24.73 -11.24
C ALA A 357 -2.01 23.24 -10.87
N GLY A 358 -2.85 22.90 -9.88
CA GLY A 358 -3.12 21.51 -9.50
C GLY A 358 -4.13 20.87 -10.43
N ILE A 359 -3.70 19.91 -11.26
CA ILE A 359 -4.51 19.44 -12.39
C ILE A 359 -5.01 18.01 -12.29
N GLY A 360 -4.54 17.19 -11.35
CA GLY A 360 -5.00 15.80 -11.28
C GLY A 360 -4.32 14.93 -10.23
N ALA A 361 -4.94 13.78 -9.98
CA ALA A 361 -4.39 12.72 -9.16
C ALA A 361 -4.73 11.35 -9.77
N PHE A 362 -3.73 10.46 -9.83
CA PHE A 362 -3.86 9.12 -10.36
C PHE A 362 -3.69 8.08 -9.25
N TYR A 363 -4.63 7.14 -9.17
CA TYR A 363 -4.52 5.98 -8.29
C TYR A 363 -3.72 4.89 -9.00
N TRP A 364 -2.66 4.40 -8.36
CA TRP A 364 -1.76 3.43 -8.94
C TRP A 364 -2.30 2.00 -8.79
N GLU A 365 -2.49 1.32 -9.92
CA GLU A 365 -2.89 -0.08 -10.07
C GLU A 365 -4.12 -0.50 -9.23
N PRO A 366 -5.26 0.21 -9.31
CA PRO A 366 -6.49 -0.17 -8.59
C PRO A 366 -7.05 -1.52 -9.04
N ALA A 367 -6.57 -2.03 -10.17
CA ALA A 367 -7.03 -3.27 -10.79
C ALA A 367 -6.00 -4.41 -10.73
N TRP A 368 -4.89 -4.26 -9.99
CA TRP A 368 -3.89 -5.32 -9.88
C TRP A 368 -4.34 -6.41 -8.91
N LEU A 369 -5.18 -7.29 -9.43
CA LEU A 369 -5.78 -8.39 -8.67
C LEU A 369 -4.80 -9.56 -8.48
N PRO A 370 -4.99 -10.35 -7.40
CA PRO A 370 -4.18 -11.54 -7.17
C PRO A 370 -4.37 -12.59 -8.25
N VAL A 371 -3.28 -13.19 -8.72
CA VAL A 371 -3.30 -14.32 -9.65
C VAL A 371 -2.89 -15.60 -8.92
N GLY A 372 -3.81 -16.53 -8.80
CA GLY A 372 -3.63 -17.75 -8.02
C GLY A 372 -4.34 -17.69 -6.68
N THR A 373 -3.77 -18.33 -5.66
CA THR A 373 -4.31 -18.32 -4.30
C THR A 373 -3.16 -18.30 -3.28
N PRO A 374 -3.36 -17.75 -2.07
CA PRO A 374 -2.29 -17.60 -1.08
C PRO A 374 -1.77 -18.94 -0.52
N THR A 375 -2.28 -20.07 -1.00
CA THR A 375 -1.98 -21.40 -0.47
C THR A 375 -1.36 -22.34 -1.49
N GLN A 376 -1.16 -21.86 -2.71
CA GLN A 376 -0.56 -22.62 -3.82
C GLN A 376 0.77 -21.98 -4.22
N ASP A 377 1.61 -22.74 -4.87
CA ASP A 377 2.76 -22.21 -5.59
C ASP A 377 2.27 -21.65 -6.92
N ASN A 378 2.21 -20.33 -7.02
CA ASN A 378 1.70 -19.62 -8.18
C ASN A 378 2.81 -19.15 -9.13
N ALA A 379 4.08 -19.41 -8.83
CA ALA A 379 5.24 -18.90 -9.60
C ALA A 379 5.10 -19.21 -11.11
N ALA A 380 4.66 -20.41 -11.46
CA ALA A 380 4.47 -20.80 -12.86
C ALA A 380 3.38 -19.97 -13.59
N LEU A 381 2.36 -19.49 -12.89
CA LEU A 381 1.32 -18.62 -13.45
C LEU A 381 1.88 -17.20 -13.67
N TRP A 382 2.56 -16.65 -12.66
CA TRP A 382 3.15 -15.32 -12.75
C TRP A 382 4.20 -15.24 -13.86
N GLU A 383 5.04 -16.30 -14.00
CA GLU A 383 6.04 -16.39 -15.07
C GLU A 383 5.42 -16.55 -16.45
N ALA A 384 4.32 -17.34 -16.57
CA ALA A 384 3.70 -17.60 -17.86
C ALA A 384 3.06 -16.36 -18.49
N TYR A 385 2.51 -15.47 -17.68
CA TYR A 385 1.71 -14.34 -18.13
C TYR A 385 2.31 -12.97 -17.78
N GLY A 386 3.33 -12.94 -16.92
CA GLY A 386 3.91 -11.67 -16.43
C GLY A 386 2.99 -10.88 -15.50
N SER A 387 2.03 -11.55 -14.84
CA SER A 387 0.99 -10.91 -14.03
C SER A 387 1.43 -10.53 -12.62
N GLY A 388 2.55 -11.05 -12.11
CA GLY A 388 3.18 -10.63 -10.87
C GLY A 388 4.06 -9.41 -11.05
N TRP A 389 4.64 -8.88 -9.97
CA TRP A 389 5.52 -7.71 -10.03
C TRP A 389 6.81 -8.01 -10.81
N ALA A 390 7.32 -9.25 -10.75
CA ALA A 390 8.47 -9.73 -11.50
C ALA A 390 8.34 -11.23 -11.80
N SER A 391 8.94 -11.68 -12.90
CA SER A 391 9.26 -13.07 -13.16
C SER A 391 10.74 -13.34 -12.86
N SER A 392 11.14 -14.63 -12.75
CA SER A 392 12.55 -14.99 -12.59
C SER A 392 13.41 -14.60 -13.80
N PHE A 393 12.80 -14.39 -14.97
CA PHE A 393 13.49 -13.98 -16.20
C PHE A 393 13.98 -12.52 -16.13
N ALA A 394 13.34 -11.66 -15.32
CA ALA A 394 13.78 -10.30 -15.10
C ALA A 394 15.17 -10.21 -14.47
N GLY A 395 15.64 -11.28 -13.83
CA GLY A 395 16.97 -11.37 -13.23
C GLY A 395 18.15 -11.25 -14.21
N GLU A 396 17.94 -11.31 -15.53
CA GLU A 396 18.98 -10.97 -16.49
C GLU A 396 19.18 -9.46 -16.67
N TYR A 397 18.21 -8.67 -16.26
CA TYR A 397 18.18 -7.21 -16.34
C TYR A 397 18.38 -6.54 -14.97
N GLU A 398 17.74 -7.08 -13.93
CA GLU A 398 17.85 -6.63 -12.54
C GLU A 398 18.15 -7.81 -11.62
N ASP A 399 19.34 -7.85 -11.04
CA ASP A 399 19.87 -8.98 -10.25
C ASP A 399 18.96 -9.38 -9.07
N ASP A 400 18.29 -8.43 -8.42
CA ASP A 400 17.41 -8.69 -7.29
C ASP A 400 16.08 -9.34 -7.70
N ALA A 401 15.59 -9.11 -8.90
CA ALA A 401 14.42 -9.75 -9.44
C ALA A 401 14.57 -11.28 -9.54
N ALA A 402 15.76 -11.79 -9.82
CA ALA A 402 16.07 -13.21 -9.80
C ALA A 402 15.87 -13.90 -8.43
N THR A 403 15.94 -13.11 -7.34
CA THR A 403 15.81 -13.60 -5.97
C THR A 403 14.42 -13.35 -5.39
N TRP A 404 13.81 -12.21 -5.75
CA TRP A 404 12.58 -11.70 -5.13
C TRP A 404 11.39 -11.65 -6.10
N TYR A 405 11.46 -12.37 -7.24
CA TYR A 405 10.32 -12.46 -8.15
C TYR A 405 9.08 -13.03 -7.46
N GLY A 406 7.91 -12.69 -7.96
CA GLY A 406 6.67 -13.17 -7.36
C GLY A 406 5.41 -12.52 -7.92
N GLY A 407 4.33 -12.71 -7.18
CA GLY A 407 3.01 -12.19 -7.46
C GLY A 407 2.85 -10.68 -7.25
N SER A 408 1.63 -10.23 -7.05
CA SER A 408 1.38 -8.82 -6.79
C SER A 408 1.79 -8.43 -5.38
N SER A 409 2.63 -7.38 -5.25
CA SER A 409 2.89 -6.75 -3.95
C SER A 409 1.84 -5.69 -3.60
N TRP A 410 0.77 -5.57 -4.40
CA TRP A 410 -0.21 -4.48 -4.35
C TRP A 410 -1.67 -4.95 -4.37
N ASP A 411 -1.94 -6.25 -4.37
CA ASP A 411 -3.29 -6.79 -4.54
C ASP A 411 -4.28 -6.32 -3.46
N ASN A 412 -3.81 -6.04 -2.25
CA ASN A 412 -4.62 -5.51 -1.16
C ASN A 412 -4.87 -3.99 -1.23
N GLN A 413 -4.29 -3.30 -2.21
CA GLN A 413 -4.53 -1.90 -2.53
C GLN A 413 -5.45 -1.74 -3.76
N ALA A 414 -5.85 -2.84 -4.38
CA ALA A 414 -6.83 -2.83 -5.46
C ALA A 414 -8.19 -2.25 -4.97
N MET A 415 -8.93 -1.62 -5.90
CA MET A 415 -10.30 -1.14 -5.68
C MET A 415 -11.35 -2.14 -6.19
N PHE A 416 -10.94 -3.39 -6.32
CA PHE A 416 -11.77 -4.54 -6.63
C PHE A 416 -11.45 -5.65 -5.63
N ASP A 417 -12.42 -6.52 -5.37
CA ASP A 417 -12.16 -7.74 -4.60
C ASP A 417 -11.39 -8.77 -5.44
N ALA A 418 -10.90 -9.84 -4.81
CA ALA A 418 -10.15 -10.89 -5.49
C ALA A 418 -10.94 -11.61 -6.60
N GLU A 419 -12.25 -11.47 -6.61
CA GLU A 419 -13.15 -12.00 -7.63
C GLU A 419 -13.41 -10.99 -8.77
N GLY A 420 -12.82 -9.79 -8.70
CA GLY A 420 -12.92 -8.74 -9.72
C GLY A 420 -14.18 -7.87 -9.62
N VAL A 421 -14.90 -7.89 -8.49
CA VAL A 421 -16.05 -7.02 -8.24
C VAL A 421 -15.57 -5.70 -7.64
N PRO A 422 -16.04 -4.55 -8.12
CA PRO A 422 -15.65 -3.26 -7.57
C PRO A 422 -15.94 -3.17 -6.08
N LEU A 423 -14.98 -2.68 -5.30
CA LEU A 423 -15.20 -2.23 -3.93
C LEU A 423 -15.96 -0.90 -3.96
N ALA A 424 -16.69 -0.59 -2.90
CA ALA A 424 -17.40 0.69 -2.79
C ALA A 424 -16.46 1.91 -2.88
N SER A 425 -15.16 1.75 -2.60
CA SER A 425 -14.14 2.79 -2.76
C SER A 425 -13.91 3.19 -4.21
N LEU A 426 -14.23 2.35 -5.20
CA LEU A 426 -14.06 2.71 -6.62
C LEU A 426 -14.90 3.93 -7.00
N ASP A 427 -16.08 4.10 -6.44
CA ASP A 427 -16.95 5.25 -6.74
C ASP A 427 -16.40 6.58 -6.20
N VAL A 428 -15.25 6.59 -5.48
CA VAL A 428 -14.64 7.83 -4.97
C VAL A 428 -14.32 8.82 -6.09
N PHE A 429 -14.02 8.36 -7.30
CA PHE A 429 -13.75 9.22 -8.45
C PHE A 429 -14.95 10.08 -8.83
N SER A 430 -16.18 9.57 -8.65
CA SER A 430 -17.41 10.36 -8.75
C SER A 430 -17.68 11.17 -7.48
N TYR A 431 -17.46 10.56 -6.29
CA TYR A 431 -17.83 11.17 -5.01
C TYR A 431 -17.01 12.40 -4.65
N VAL A 432 -15.78 12.55 -5.15
CA VAL A 432 -15.00 13.79 -4.95
C VAL A 432 -15.71 15.01 -5.56
N THR A 433 -16.58 14.84 -6.56
CA THR A 433 -17.34 15.91 -7.20
C THR A 433 -18.76 16.05 -6.64
N THR A 434 -19.41 14.98 -6.20
CA THR A 434 -20.80 14.97 -5.73
C THR A 434 -20.90 14.97 -4.21
N GLY A 435 -19.92 14.40 -3.53
CA GLY A 435 -20.05 13.96 -2.15
C GLY A 435 -20.89 12.68 -2.03
N ALA A 436 -20.65 11.91 -0.99
CA ALA A 436 -21.41 10.71 -0.65
C ALA A 436 -21.63 10.63 0.87
N VAL A 437 -22.79 10.11 1.29
CA VAL A 437 -23.13 9.91 2.69
C VAL A 437 -23.55 8.47 2.92
N GLY A 438 -22.71 7.77 3.66
CA GLY A 438 -22.90 6.40 4.10
C GLY A 438 -23.44 6.29 5.53
N PRO A 439 -23.57 5.07 6.05
CA PRO A 439 -23.89 4.83 7.45
C PRO A 439 -22.84 5.47 8.38
N ARG A 440 -23.30 6.06 9.49
CA ARG A 440 -22.42 6.55 10.55
C ARG A 440 -21.90 5.35 11.34
N VAL A 441 -20.67 4.98 11.10
CA VAL A 441 -19.96 3.89 11.81
C VAL A 441 -18.62 4.37 12.34
N PRO A 442 -18.02 3.72 13.35
CA PRO A 442 -16.67 4.03 13.79
C PRO A 442 -15.68 3.98 12.62
N TYR A 443 -14.98 5.10 12.42
CA TYR A 443 -13.94 5.23 11.39
C TYR A 443 -12.55 5.09 11.98
N ARG A 444 -12.29 5.76 13.12
CA ARG A 444 -11.01 5.72 13.80
C ARG A 444 -11.20 5.82 15.31
N VAL A 445 -10.68 4.87 16.05
CA VAL A 445 -10.54 4.96 17.51
C VAL A 445 -9.18 5.60 17.79
N GLN A 446 -9.18 6.70 18.55
CA GLN A 446 -7.94 7.36 18.95
C GLN A 446 -7.21 6.51 19.98
N PRO A 447 -5.93 6.17 19.80
CA PRO A 447 -5.16 5.51 20.84
C PRO A 447 -5.09 6.39 22.08
N VAL A 448 -5.12 5.75 23.24
CA VAL A 448 -5.02 6.43 24.55
C VAL A 448 -3.68 6.07 25.17
N SER A 449 -2.96 7.06 25.67
CA SER A 449 -1.73 6.84 26.43
C SER A 449 -1.98 7.14 27.91
N LEU A 450 -1.49 6.27 28.78
CA LEU A 450 -1.55 6.40 30.24
C LEU A 450 -0.14 6.16 30.81
N SER A 451 0.31 7.06 31.67
CA SER A 451 1.58 6.87 32.39
C SER A 451 1.32 6.87 33.88
N ILE A 452 1.80 5.84 34.57
CA ILE A 452 1.68 5.69 36.03
C ILE A 452 3.02 5.30 36.62
N GLY A 453 3.20 5.61 37.92
CA GLY A 453 4.29 5.01 38.72
C GLY A 453 3.97 3.56 39.07
N GLU A 454 4.98 2.74 39.25
CA GLU A 454 4.86 1.31 39.55
C GLU A 454 4.04 0.99 40.82
N HIS A 455 3.90 1.95 41.72
CA HIS A 455 3.15 1.77 42.98
C HIS A 455 1.83 2.54 42.99
N ASP A 456 1.46 3.16 41.89
CA ASP A 456 0.21 3.86 41.74
C ASP A 456 -0.94 2.90 41.46
N ASP A 457 -2.13 3.23 41.94
CA ASP A 457 -3.33 2.49 41.57
C ASP A 457 -3.62 2.67 40.07
N LEU A 458 -3.67 1.58 39.32
CA LEU A 458 -4.03 1.62 37.90
C LEU A 458 -5.53 1.91 37.75
N VAL A 459 -5.85 3.06 37.17
CA VAL A 459 -7.22 3.43 36.81
C VAL A 459 -7.32 3.54 35.28
N LEU A 460 -7.91 2.53 34.65
CA LEU A 460 -8.08 2.49 33.22
C LEU A 460 -9.13 3.51 32.75
N PRO A 461 -8.94 4.16 31.58
CA PRO A 461 -9.95 5.00 30.96
C PRO A 461 -11.24 4.21 30.69
N THR A 462 -12.40 4.80 30.97
CA THR A 462 -13.71 4.16 30.74
C THR A 462 -14.29 4.47 29.38
N THR A 463 -13.74 5.46 28.68
CA THR A 463 -14.12 5.87 27.32
C THR A 463 -12.89 6.16 26.49
N VAL A 464 -13.04 6.07 25.17
CA VAL A 464 -12.03 6.47 24.18
C VAL A 464 -12.67 7.39 23.16
N PRO A 465 -11.92 8.40 22.61
CA PRO A 465 -12.43 9.21 21.52
C PRO A 465 -12.53 8.39 20.25
N VAL A 466 -13.70 8.39 19.63
CA VAL A 466 -13.97 7.72 18.35
C VAL A 466 -14.39 8.76 17.33
N THR A 467 -13.68 8.81 16.22
CA THR A 467 -14.09 9.56 15.03
C THR A 467 -14.93 8.64 14.15
N PHE A 468 -16.07 9.12 13.68
CA PHE A 468 -17.01 8.39 12.83
C PHE A 468 -16.85 8.77 11.36
N THR A 469 -17.44 7.97 10.47
CA THR A 469 -17.40 8.19 9.01
C THR A 469 -17.99 9.53 8.58
N ASP A 470 -18.88 10.14 9.39
CA ASP A 470 -19.44 11.48 9.17
C ASP A 470 -18.54 12.63 9.66
N GLY A 471 -17.30 12.34 10.08
CA GLY A 471 -16.34 13.30 10.61
C GLY A 471 -16.61 13.74 12.05
N THR A 472 -17.67 13.29 12.69
CA THR A 472 -17.94 13.64 14.09
C THR A 472 -17.10 12.79 15.04
N THR A 473 -16.69 13.38 16.17
CA THR A 473 -15.97 12.67 17.23
C THR A 473 -16.82 12.63 18.50
N SER A 474 -16.83 11.49 19.19
CA SER A 474 -17.45 11.36 20.49
C SER A 474 -16.73 10.34 21.36
N ASP A 475 -16.83 10.51 22.69
CA ASP A 475 -16.31 9.54 23.65
C ASP A 475 -17.23 8.32 23.69
N VAL A 476 -16.68 7.15 23.39
CA VAL A 476 -17.40 5.87 23.40
C VAL A 476 -16.86 5.00 24.53
N ALA A 477 -17.77 4.34 25.25
CA ALA A 477 -17.38 3.43 26.32
C ALA A 477 -16.49 2.30 25.80
N VAL A 478 -15.45 1.94 26.55
CA VAL A 478 -14.48 0.90 26.18
C VAL A 478 -14.38 -0.14 27.31
N THR A 479 -14.15 -1.38 26.91
CA THR A 479 -13.78 -2.48 27.80
C THR A 479 -12.38 -2.93 27.41
N TRP A 480 -11.44 -2.83 28.33
CA TRP A 480 -10.05 -3.25 28.14
C TRP A 480 -9.85 -4.74 28.41
N SER A 481 -8.85 -5.30 27.77
CA SER A 481 -8.38 -6.69 27.98
C SER A 481 -7.88 -6.88 29.41
N ASP A 482 -8.13 -8.07 29.96
CA ASP A 482 -7.58 -8.51 31.25
C ASP A 482 -6.08 -8.88 31.18
N ALA A 483 -5.45 -8.79 30.00
CA ALA A 483 -3.99 -8.87 29.85
C ALA A 483 -3.27 -7.83 30.72
N VAL A 484 -3.92 -6.74 31.09
CA VAL A 484 -3.39 -5.73 32.02
C VAL A 484 -3.02 -6.32 33.39
N ASP A 485 -3.70 -7.38 33.82
CA ASP A 485 -3.44 -8.06 35.08
C ASP A 485 -2.09 -8.85 35.07
N ALA A 486 -1.53 -9.04 33.88
CA ALA A 486 -0.23 -9.74 33.69
C ALA A 486 0.98 -8.79 33.70
N ILE A 487 0.82 -7.54 34.05
CA ILE A 487 1.91 -6.56 34.15
C ILE A 487 2.77 -6.85 35.39
N HIS A 488 4.07 -7.08 35.18
CA HIS A 488 5.05 -7.30 36.22
C HIS A 488 6.15 -6.24 36.19
N GLY A 489 6.06 -5.25 37.06
CA GLY A 489 7.06 -4.17 37.17
C GLY A 489 6.91 -3.10 36.09
N THR A 490 8.02 -2.43 35.78
CA THR A 490 8.05 -1.31 34.84
C THR A 490 8.14 -1.74 33.40
N GLY A 491 7.62 -0.90 32.50
CA GLY A 491 7.64 -1.18 31.06
C GLY A 491 6.67 -0.30 30.29
N VAL A 492 6.64 -0.50 28.98
CA VAL A 492 5.62 0.07 28.06
C VAL A 492 4.79 -1.10 27.55
N PHE A 493 3.49 -1.03 27.75
CA PHE A 493 2.57 -2.11 27.44
C PHE A 493 1.49 -1.63 26.50
N THR A 494 1.20 -2.43 25.48
CA THR A 494 0.06 -2.21 24.60
C THR A 494 -1.08 -3.10 25.04
N ILE A 495 -2.19 -2.51 25.47
CA ILE A 495 -3.39 -3.20 25.95
C ILE A 495 -4.50 -2.99 24.93
N SER A 496 -5.09 -4.08 24.47
CA SER A 496 -6.25 -4.04 23.58
C SER A 496 -7.54 -3.72 24.35
N GLY A 497 -8.50 -3.13 23.65
CA GLY A 497 -9.82 -2.85 24.18
C GLY A 497 -10.89 -2.96 23.09
N ARG A 498 -12.14 -2.99 23.51
CA ARG A 498 -13.29 -3.02 22.60
C ARG A 498 -14.27 -1.92 22.98
N THR A 499 -14.62 -1.07 22.02
CA THR A 499 -15.65 -0.05 22.22
C THR A 499 -17.04 -0.66 22.27
N ALA A 500 -17.99 0.07 22.84
CA ALA A 500 -19.40 -0.35 22.85
C ALA A 500 -19.99 -0.55 21.45
N ASP A 501 -19.43 0.14 20.45
CA ASP A 501 -19.83 0.05 19.04
C ASP A 501 -19.11 -1.12 18.33
N GLY A 502 -18.24 -1.84 19.05
CA GLY A 502 -17.54 -3.02 18.56
C GLY A 502 -16.25 -2.71 17.78
N ALA A 503 -15.73 -1.49 17.79
CA ALA A 503 -14.44 -1.15 17.23
C ALA A 503 -13.30 -1.50 18.19
N ASP A 504 -12.12 -1.82 17.65
CA ASP A 504 -10.92 -2.10 18.42
C ASP A 504 -10.33 -0.80 18.97
N ALA A 505 -9.87 -0.83 20.22
CA ALA A 505 -9.22 0.27 20.92
C ALA A 505 -7.83 -0.17 21.40
N THR A 506 -6.92 0.77 21.55
CA THR A 506 -5.56 0.53 22.02
C THR A 506 -5.22 1.51 23.13
N LEU A 507 -4.67 0.97 24.23
CA LEU A 507 -4.07 1.73 25.32
C LEU A 507 -2.56 1.47 25.35
N GLU A 508 -1.78 2.53 25.23
CA GLU A 508 -0.34 2.50 25.51
C GLU A 508 -0.14 2.88 26.98
N LEU A 509 0.19 1.89 27.80
CA LEU A 509 0.39 2.05 29.23
C LEU A 509 1.88 2.04 29.56
N THR A 510 2.39 3.15 30.03
CA THR A 510 3.74 3.26 30.59
C THR A 510 3.69 3.12 32.09
N VAL A 511 4.34 2.08 32.64
CA VAL A 511 4.58 1.93 34.08
C VAL A 511 6.04 2.33 34.33
N ALA A 512 6.23 3.51 34.93
CA ALA A 512 7.54 4.05 35.23
C ALA A 512 8.06 3.59 36.58
N ALA A 513 9.38 3.37 36.69
CA ALA A 513 10.00 3.15 38.00
C ALA A 513 9.79 4.40 38.87
N GLY A 514 9.55 4.18 40.14
CA GLY A 514 9.37 5.27 41.08
C GLY A 514 10.61 6.18 41.13
N ASN A 515 10.54 7.35 40.55
CA ASN A 515 11.60 8.36 40.65
C ASN A 515 11.42 9.13 41.97
N ALA A 516 12.43 9.06 42.83
CA ALA A 516 12.37 9.76 44.10
C ALA A 516 12.52 11.27 43.98
N LEU A 517 13.00 11.79 42.86
CA LEU A 517 13.04 13.22 42.56
C LEU A 517 11.66 13.73 42.17
N ALA A 518 11.30 14.87 42.72
CA ALA A 518 10.07 15.57 42.34
C ALA A 518 10.34 16.45 41.11
N ASP A 519 9.40 16.51 40.18
CA ASP A 519 9.49 17.24 38.89
C ASP A 519 10.78 16.89 38.10
N PRO A 520 11.01 15.61 37.78
CA PRO A 520 12.28 15.17 37.17
C PRO A 520 12.51 15.64 35.73
N GLY A 521 11.45 16.00 35.00
CA GLY A 521 11.48 16.59 33.65
C GLY A 521 11.24 18.09 33.65
N PHE A 522 11.24 18.75 34.85
CA PHE A 522 11.09 20.19 35.03
C PHE A 522 9.79 20.80 34.46
N GLU A 523 8.82 20.02 34.08
CA GLU A 523 7.58 20.44 33.43
C GLU A 523 6.69 21.29 34.35
N SER A 524 6.84 21.17 35.68
CA SER A 524 6.17 21.99 36.69
C SER A 524 6.97 23.23 37.09
N TRP A 525 7.94 23.66 36.29
CA TRP A 525 8.81 24.80 36.56
C TRP A 525 9.64 24.69 37.86
N GLY A 526 9.92 23.47 38.30
CA GLY A 526 10.61 23.19 39.53
C GLY A 526 9.74 23.37 40.79
N TRP A 527 8.41 23.39 40.63
CA TRP A 527 7.45 23.57 41.73
C TRP A 527 6.46 22.40 41.78
N VAL A 528 6.32 21.77 42.92
CA VAL A 528 5.34 20.73 43.17
C VAL A 528 4.56 21.05 44.45
N ASP A 529 3.25 21.02 44.45
CA ASP A 529 2.36 21.31 45.54
C ASP A 529 2.63 22.63 46.25
N GLY A 530 2.99 23.66 45.48
CA GLY A 530 3.32 25.01 45.99
C GLY A 530 4.67 25.10 46.71
N ARG A 531 5.51 24.08 46.56
CA ARG A 531 6.88 24.06 47.10
C ARG A 531 7.89 24.06 45.95
N GLU A 532 8.91 24.86 46.06
CA GLU A 532 10.05 24.84 45.16
C GLU A 532 10.86 23.56 45.43
N VAL A 533 10.95 22.68 44.45
CA VAL A 533 11.69 21.42 44.52
C VAL A 533 13.00 21.49 43.71
N TRP A 534 13.01 22.29 42.66
CA TRP A 534 14.22 22.74 41.99
C TRP A 534 14.32 24.25 42.06
N PRO A 535 15.45 24.81 42.54
CA PRO A 535 15.62 26.26 42.56
C PRO A 535 15.47 26.84 41.15
N ALA A 536 14.37 27.54 40.92
CA ALA A 536 13.92 27.91 39.56
C ALA A 536 14.77 29.03 38.92
N ALA A 537 15.55 29.77 39.69
CA ALA A 537 16.45 30.80 39.21
C ALA A 537 17.47 31.18 40.30
N HIS A 538 18.55 30.49 40.38
CA HIS A 538 19.66 30.81 41.24
C HIS A 538 20.95 30.85 40.43
N GLY A 539 21.71 31.91 40.53
CA GLY A 539 23.01 32.04 39.89
C GLY A 539 22.91 32.00 38.36
N TYR A 540 23.40 30.97 37.77
CA TYR A 540 23.49 30.78 36.31
C TYR A 540 22.49 29.74 35.77
N ALA A 541 21.72 29.06 36.65
CA ALA A 541 20.71 28.06 36.27
C ALA A 541 19.28 28.62 36.28
N SER A 542 18.45 28.20 35.37
CA SER A 542 17.00 28.46 35.34
C SER A 542 16.24 27.44 34.54
N VAL A 543 15.03 27.06 35.00
CA VAL A 543 14.07 26.29 34.18
C VAL A 543 13.59 27.21 33.05
N LYS A 544 13.57 26.73 31.84
CA LYS A 544 13.07 27.44 30.65
C LYS A 544 12.16 26.56 29.82
N GLU A 545 11.15 27.17 29.22
CA GLU A 545 10.35 26.56 28.18
C GLU A 545 11.10 26.68 26.85
N SER A 546 11.57 25.60 26.31
CA SER A 546 12.32 25.51 25.07
C SER A 546 12.18 24.09 24.47
N PRO A 547 11.11 23.82 23.69
CA PRO A 547 10.85 22.48 23.15
C PRO A 547 12.01 21.94 22.28
N GLY A 548 12.81 22.82 21.67
CA GLY A 548 13.98 22.41 20.88
C GLY A 548 15.21 22.04 21.70
N ASP A 549 15.25 22.37 22.98
CA ASP A 549 16.37 22.12 23.90
C ASP A 549 15.98 21.15 25.03
N ALA A 550 14.66 20.87 25.21
CA ALA A 550 14.16 19.82 26.10
C ALA A 550 14.33 18.44 25.45
N ARG A 551 14.62 17.42 26.26
CA ARG A 551 14.69 16.04 25.81
C ARG A 551 13.31 15.40 25.77
N SER A 552 12.50 15.69 26.76
CA SER A 552 11.09 15.34 26.81
C SER A 552 10.24 16.54 27.20
N GLY A 553 8.94 16.51 26.90
CA GLY A 553 8.06 17.64 27.22
C GLY A 553 8.43 18.92 26.50
N THR A 554 8.37 20.05 27.24
CA THR A 554 8.63 21.40 26.70
C THR A 554 9.62 22.21 27.51
N LYS A 555 10.05 21.72 28.67
CA LYS A 555 10.90 22.45 29.63
C LYS A 555 12.15 21.69 30.03
N ALA A 556 13.19 22.42 30.31
CA ALA A 556 14.45 21.88 30.81
C ALA A 556 15.19 22.95 31.63
N VAL A 557 16.20 22.56 32.41
CA VAL A 557 17.08 23.50 33.10
C VAL A 557 18.18 23.98 32.16
N ASN A 558 18.25 25.29 31.94
CA ASN A 558 19.34 25.91 31.23
C ASN A 558 20.35 26.48 32.22
N VAL A 559 21.63 26.14 32.06
CA VAL A 559 22.76 26.76 32.73
C VAL A 559 23.55 27.57 31.70
N TRP A 560 23.80 28.85 31.98
CA TRP A 560 24.58 29.70 31.09
C TRP A 560 25.36 30.73 31.87
N GLY A 561 26.64 30.91 31.52
CA GLY A 561 27.48 31.93 32.11
C GLY A 561 28.79 32.17 31.36
N ALA A 562 29.37 33.37 31.49
CA ALA A 562 30.66 33.73 30.88
C ALA A 562 31.81 33.62 31.89
N GLY A 563 32.99 33.24 31.40
CA GLY A 563 34.19 33.05 32.21
C GLY A 563 34.17 31.77 33.02
N THR A 564 34.62 31.89 34.30
CA THR A 564 34.62 30.74 35.22
C THR A 564 33.54 30.97 36.29
N PHE A 565 32.66 30.00 36.48
CA PHE A 565 31.63 30.06 37.51
C PHE A 565 31.29 28.66 38.02
N ASP A 566 30.78 28.57 39.23
CA ASP A 566 30.28 27.37 39.86
C ASP A 566 28.74 27.40 39.85
N GLU A 567 28.12 26.32 39.42
CA GLU A 567 26.67 26.19 39.44
C GLU A 567 26.24 24.75 39.68
N HIS A 568 25.20 24.57 40.48
CA HIS A 568 24.64 23.24 40.82
C HIS A 568 23.12 23.29 40.86
N VAL A 569 22.49 22.43 40.09
CA VAL A 569 21.07 22.13 40.17
C VAL A 569 20.86 20.99 41.16
N THR A 570 20.19 21.22 42.26
CA THR A 570 20.16 20.29 43.39
C THR A 570 18.76 20.02 43.91
N GLN A 571 18.52 18.78 44.31
CA GLN A 571 17.35 18.39 45.06
C GLN A 571 17.75 17.41 46.18
N THR A 572 17.29 17.68 47.41
CA THR A 572 17.47 16.75 48.54
C THR A 572 16.18 15.99 48.76
N VAL A 573 16.26 14.68 48.67
CA VAL A 573 15.16 13.75 48.94
C VAL A 573 15.33 13.19 50.34
N THR A 574 14.24 13.10 51.11
CA THR A 574 14.20 12.51 52.45
C THR A 574 13.11 11.49 52.54
N GLY A 575 13.24 10.55 53.46
CA GLY A 575 12.26 9.45 53.60
C GLY A 575 12.47 8.27 52.69
N LEU A 576 13.65 8.18 52.09
CA LEU A 576 14.04 7.02 51.31
C LEU A 576 14.23 5.84 52.24
N GLU A 577 13.84 4.66 51.78
CA GLU A 577 14.18 3.39 52.46
C GLU A 577 15.72 3.15 52.41
N PRO A 578 16.34 2.68 53.48
CA PRO A 578 17.76 2.31 53.45
C PRO A 578 17.99 1.24 52.37
N GLY A 579 19.00 1.42 51.52
CA GLY A 579 19.30 0.47 50.43
C GLY A 579 20.17 1.05 49.35
N THR A 580 20.34 0.27 48.31
CA THR A 580 21.08 0.65 47.11
C THR A 580 20.18 1.42 46.13
N TYR A 581 20.69 2.48 45.58
CA TYR A 581 20.00 3.35 44.60
C TYR A 581 20.90 3.62 43.40
N SER A 582 20.31 4.11 42.30
CA SER A 582 20.98 4.65 41.14
C SER A 582 20.48 6.07 40.84
N ALA A 583 21.31 6.87 40.15
CA ALA A 583 20.87 8.18 39.69
C ALA A 583 21.43 8.48 38.31
N SER A 584 20.66 9.21 37.51
CA SER A 584 21.03 9.64 36.15
C SER A 584 20.44 11.00 35.80
N GLY A 585 20.82 11.51 34.64
CA GLY A 585 20.21 12.70 34.04
C GLY A 585 20.68 12.82 32.60
N TRP A 586 19.94 13.52 31.78
CA TRP A 586 20.33 13.79 30.40
C TRP A 586 20.77 15.24 30.25
N ALA A 587 21.91 15.44 29.59
CA ALA A 587 22.42 16.77 29.36
C ALA A 587 23.04 16.94 27.96
N HIS A 588 22.89 18.10 27.41
CA HIS A 588 23.67 18.56 26.24
C HIS A 588 24.18 19.96 26.47
N GLY A 589 25.24 20.36 25.79
CA GLY A 589 25.85 21.65 26.02
C GLY A 589 27.08 21.89 25.17
N GLY A 590 27.69 23.05 25.36
CA GLY A 590 28.86 23.44 24.62
C GLY A 590 29.65 24.60 25.22
N ASP A 591 30.73 24.98 24.54
CA ASP A 591 31.65 26.07 24.93
C ASP A 591 32.30 25.89 26.32
N LEU A 592 32.44 24.64 26.78
CA LEU A 592 33.18 24.29 27.98
C LEU A 592 34.64 24.01 27.65
N ASP A 593 35.54 24.66 28.42
CA ASP A 593 36.97 24.34 28.40
C ASP A 593 37.26 22.99 29.08
N ALA A 594 38.34 22.33 28.68
CA ALA A 594 38.73 21.02 29.18
C ALA A 594 39.03 20.98 30.70
N THR A 595 39.13 22.15 31.34
CA THR A 595 39.30 22.30 32.81
C THR A 595 37.99 22.39 33.56
N SER A 596 36.84 22.39 32.85
CA SER A 596 35.51 22.31 33.49
C SER A 596 35.32 21.00 34.19
N THR A 597 34.66 21.02 35.36
CA THR A 597 34.37 19.80 36.16
C THR A 597 32.87 19.69 36.40
N VAL A 598 32.12 19.42 35.34
CA VAL A 598 30.66 19.29 35.38
C VAL A 598 30.26 17.84 35.41
N GLY A 599 29.26 17.48 36.18
CA GLY A 599 28.73 16.13 36.25
C GLY A 599 27.58 15.97 37.22
N LEU A 600 27.10 14.75 37.29
CA LEU A 600 26.12 14.30 38.26
C LEU A 600 26.87 13.88 39.54
N THR A 601 26.38 14.29 40.70
CA THR A 601 26.87 13.85 42.01
C THR A 601 25.69 13.53 42.90
N VAL A 602 25.76 12.39 43.60
CA VAL A 602 24.83 12.05 44.68
C VAL A 602 25.58 11.95 45.99
N THR A 603 25.05 12.60 47.01
CA THR A 603 25.61 12.59 48.38
C THR A 603 24.61 12.06 49.39
N THR A 604 25.02 11.08 50.20
CA THR A 604 24.27 10.53 51.33
C THR A 604 25.13 10.54 52.58
N SER A 605 24.60 10.07 53.70
CA SER A 605 25.38 9.86 54.92
C SER A 605 26.46 8.72 54.78
N GLN A 606 26.33 7.91 53.72
CA GLN A 606 27.28 6.80 53.46
C GLN A 606 28.44 7.22 52.53
N GLY A 607 28.33 8.34 51.85
CA GLY A 607 29.36 8.78 50.90
C GLY A 607 28.89 9.74 49.83
N SER A 608 29.78 9.96 48.85
CA SER A 608 29.47 10.79 47.67
C SER A 608 29.95 10.06 46.42
N TRP A 609 29.10 9.94 45.42
CA TRP A 609 29.34 9.25 44.14
C TRP A 609 29.12 10.22 43.00
N SER A 610 29.94 10.18 41.97
CA SER A 610 29.83 11.10 40.84
C SER A 610 30.06 10.43 39.48
N ALA A 611 29.40 10.98 38.47
CA ALA A 611 29.59 10.65 37.07
C ALA A 611 29.83 11.94 36.27
N PRO A 612 31.04 12.12 35.66
CA PRO A 612 31.33 13.32 34.88
C PRO A 612 30.51 13.36 33.59
N VAL A 613 30.23 14.58 33.11
CA VAL A 613 29.62 14.78 31.80
C VAL A 613 30.59 15.49 30.87
N VAL A 614 30.69 15.03 29.64
CA VAL A 614 31.47 15.70 28.57
C VAL A 614 30.47 16.09 27.48
N VAL A 615 30.06 17.34 27.47
CA VAL A 615 29.12 17.85 26.47
C VAL A 615 29.81 17.99 25.11
N ALA A 616 29.08 17.65 24.01
CA ALA A 616 29.65 17.58 22.68
C ALA A 616 28.92 18.46 21.66
N GLY A 617 28.01 19.31 22.11
CA GLY A 617 27.30 20.28 21.28
C GLY A 617 25.78 20.25 21.47
N TRP A 618 25.09 21.06 20.69
CA TRP A 618 23.65 21.20 20.73
C TRP A 618 22.97 19.91 20.30
N GLN A 619 21.97 19.47 21.07
CA GLN A 619 21.22 18.19 20.89
C GLN A 619 22.07 16.90 20.89
N VAL A 620 23.37 16.99 21.20
CA VAL A 620 24.20 15.79 21.38
C VAL A 620 24.10 15.38 22.85
N TRP A 621 23.02 14.65 23.16
CA TRP A 621 22.67 14.24 24.51
C TRP A 621 23.68 13.29 25.12
N GLN A 622 24.09 13.55 26.35
CA GLN A 622 24.93 12.74 27.22
C GLN A 622 24.10 12.22 28.38
N HIS A 623 24.39 11.03 28.84
CA HIS A 623 23.64 10.38 29.92
C HIS A 623 24.58 9.92 31.02
N PRO A 624 25.07 10.85 31.91
CA PRO A 624 25.86 10.49 33.07
C PRO A 624 25.01 9.68 34.05
N VAL A 625 25.53 8.55 34.50
CA VAL A 625 24.88 7.61 35.42
C VAL A 625 25.80 7.34 36.60
N VAL A 626 25.28 7.49 37.82
CA VAL A 626 25.80 6.88 39.03
C VAL A 626 25.09 5.54 39.20
N PRO A 627 25.71 4.43 38.81
CA PRO A 627 25.02 3.15 38.65
C PRO A 627 24.56 2.53 39.95
N SER A 628 25.27 2.84 41.06
CA SER A 628 24.86 2.41 42.42
C SER A 628 25.45 3.29 43.47
N PHE A 629 24.67 3.59 44.51
CA PHE A 629 25.11 4.24 45.76
C PHE A 629 24.20 3.80 46.93
N GLU A 630 24.71 3.97 48.15
CA GLU A 630 23.99 3.51 49.35
C GLU A 630 23.31 4.68 50.08
N VAL A 631 22.03 4.45 50.43
CA VAL A 631 21.24 5.34 51.31
C VAL A 631 21.21 4.71 52.71
N GLY A 632 21.66 5.46 53.69
CA GLY A 632 21.73 4.99 55.07
C GLY A 632 20.38 5.08 55.81
N ALA A 633 20.36 4.72 57.10
CA ALA A 633 19.16 4.74 57.95
C ALA A 633 18.53 6.13 58.13
N ASP A 634 19.20 7.20 57.76
CA ASP A 634 18.70 8.55 57.76
C ASP A 634 17.77 8.87 56.57
N GLY A 635 17.70 7.94 55.61
CA GLY A 635 16.82 8.02 54.45
C GLY A 635 17.00 9.28 53.59
N THR A 636 18.24 9.83 53.56
CA THR A 636 18.47 11.12 52.86
C THR A 636 19.50 10.95 51.73
N ALA A 637 19.16 11.47 50.57
CA ALA A 637 20.05 11.61 49.42
C ALA A 637 19.91 13.01 48.79
N THR A 638 21.05 13.61 48.45
CA THR A 638 21.09 14.87 47.70
C THR A 638 21.60 14.60 46.28
N PHE A 639 20.74 14.79 45.33
CA PHE A 639 21.06 14.80 43.89
C PHE A 639 21.60 16.18 43.55
N SER A 640 22.69 16.25 42.82
CA SER A 640 23.34 17.50 42.37
C SER A 640 23.89 17.31 40.96
N PHE A 641 23.49 18.16 40.06
CA PHE A 641 24.03 18.20 38.70
C PHE A 641 24.68 19.57 38.47
N GLY A 642 25.97 19.61 38.21
CA GLY A 642 26.71 20.87 38.06
C GLY A 642 28.19 20.69 38.33
N GLY A 643 28.85 21.79 38.70
CA GLY A 643 30.27 21.87 38.96
C GLY A 643 30.86 23.20 38.57
N THR A 644 32.17 23.21 38.33
CA THR A 644 32.87 24.38 37.82
C THR A 644 32.79 24.41 36.29
N PHE A 645 32.15 25.44 35.76
CA PHE A 645 32.09 25.77 34.36
C PHE A 645 33.19 26.73 33.99
N VAL A 646 33.98 26.42 32.96
CA VAL A 646 34.99 27.30 32.40
C VAL A 646 34.67 27.50 30.90
N SER A 647 34.44 28.75 30.50
CA SER A 647 34.11 29.02 29.09
C SER A 647 35.31 28.83 28.19
N ALA A 648 35.18 28.05 27.12
CA ALA A 648 36.26 27.76 26.17
C ALA A 648 36.67 29.01 25.36
N THR A 649 35.77 29.95 25.12
CA THR A 649 36.02 31.20 24.40
C THR A 649 35.84 32.37 25.34
N GLY A 650 36.86 33.21 25.55
CA GLY A 650 36.85 34.28 26.55
C GLY A 650 35.75 35.33 26.36
N SER A 651 34.93 35.28 25.34
CA SER A 651 33.78 36.16 25.07
C SER A 651 32.47 35.42 24.86
N GLY A 652 32.45 34.07 24.73
CA GLY A 652 31.27 33.18 24.71
C GLY A 652 30.91 32.71 26.12
N GLY A 653 29.71 32.27 26.35
CA GLY A 653 29.27 31.65 27.60
C GLY A 653 29.33 30.14 27.53
N ALA A 654 29.87 29.49 28.56
CA ALA A 654 29.65 28.07 28.76
C ALA A 654 28.15 27.81 29.00
N TRP A 655 27.58 26.76 28.37
CA TRP A 655 26.16 26.47 28.43
C TRP A 655 25.87 24.98 28.54
N LEU A 656 24.77 24.65 29.23
CA LEU A 656 24.29 23.30 29.39
C LEU A 656 22.77 23.31 29.54
N TRP A 657 22.13 22.31 28.99
CA TRP A 657 20.74 21.95 29.25
C TRP A 657 20.71 20.62 29.98
N LEU A 658 19.87 20.51 31.00
CA LEU A 658 19.64 19.32 31.81
C LEU A 658 18.16 18.97 31.80
N ASP A 659 17.85 17.69 31.59
CA ASP A 659 16.50 17.19 31.57
C ASP A 659 16.43 15.71 32.00
N ASP A 660 15.23 15.21 32.26
CA ASP A 660 14.95 13.79 32.58
C ASP A 660 15.91 13.21 33.61
N VAL A 661 15.98 13.85 34.79
CA VAL A 661 16.81 13.38 35.91
C VAL A 661 16.12 12.25 36.68
N SER A 662 16.92 11.34 37.25
CA SER A 662 16.37 10.23 38.01
C SER A 662 17.18 9.93 39.27
N LEU A 663 16.47 9.48 40.32
CA LEU A 663 17.01 8.85 41.52
C LEU A 663 16.07 7.68 41.86
N MET A 664 16.54 6.47 41.68
CA MET A 664 15.71 5.27 41.73
C MET A 664 16.31 4.21 42.66
N ALA A 665 15.46 3.49 43.38
CA ALA A 665 15.89 2.32 44.12
C ALA A 665 16.47 1.29 43.13
N PHE A 666 17.65 0.74 43.47
CA PHE A 666 18.23 -0.35 42.70
C PHE A 666 17.39 -1.62 42.91
N ARG A 667 17.07 -2.29 41.82
CA ARG A 667 16.29 -3.52 41.84
C ARG A 667 17.08 -4.65 41.22
N ASP A 668 17.02 -5.80 41.82
CA ASP A 668 17.44 -7.04 41.18
C ASP A 668 16.41 -7.43 40.12
N VAL A 669 16.70 -7.05 38.89
CA VAL A 669 15.91 -7.50 37.76
C VAL A 669 16.19 -9.00 37.54
N PRO A 670 15.16 -9.88 37.49
CA PRO A 670 15.36 -11.29 37.24
C PRO A 670 16.10 -11.53 35.94
N VAL A 671 17.16 -12.34 35.99
CA VAL A 671 17.82 -12.80 34.77
C VAL A 671 17.00 -13.96 34.21
N THR A 672 16.26 -13.68 33.13
CA THR A 672 15.33 -14.64 32.53
C THR A 672 15.74 -14.99 31.09
N ASP A 673 15.41 -16.23 30.68
CA ASP A 673 15.52 -16.67 29.30
C ASP A 673 14.21 -16.43 28.57
N THR A 674 14.21 -15.47 27.66
CA THR A 674 13.03 -15.09 26.86
C THR A 674 12.86 -15.87 25.56
N THR A 675 13.76 -16.82 25.26
CA THR A 675 13.78 -17.54 23.97
C THR A 675 12.46 -18.28 23.72
N ALA A 676 11.96 -19.01 24.72
CA ALA A 676 10.76 -19.82 24.58
C ALA A 676 9.49 -19.00 24.26
N VAL A 677 9.35 -17.82 24.86
CA VAL A 677 8.19 -16.94 24.60
C VAL A 677 8.31 -16.23 23.25
N ARG A 678 9.51 -15.80 22.86
CA ARG A 678 9.75 -15.20 21.55
C ARG A 678 9.51 -16.19 20.40
N ASP A 679 9.98 -17.45 20.57
CA ASP A 679 9.70 -18.50 19.58
C ASP A 679 8.21 -18.83 19.47
N ALA A 680 7.49 -18.81 20.60
CA ALA A 680 6.04 -19.03 20.60
C ALA A 680 5.28 -17.90 19.92
N LEU A 681 5.68 -16.64 20.15
CA LEU A 681 5.12 -15.47 19.49
C LEU A 681 5.39 -15.50 17.98
N ALA A 682 6.63 -15.79 17.56
CA ALA A 682 6.98 -15.92 16.14
C ALA A 682 6.17 -17.03 15.43
N ALA A 683 5.92 -18.16 16.13
CA ALA A 683 5.08 -19.23 15.59
C ALA A 683 3.60 -18.81 15.48
N ALA A 684 3.12 -17.98 16.39
CA ALA A 684 1.76 -17.44 16.34
C ALA A 684 1.58 -16.41 15.21
N ASP A 685 2.59 -15.57 14.98
CA ASP A 685 2.59 -14.59 13.89
C ASP A 685 2.62 -15.27 12.51
N ALA A 686 3.18 -16.47 12.40
CA ALA A 686 3.21 -17.27 11.16
C ALA A 686 1.88 -18.01 10.87
N VAL A 687 0.85 -17.86 11.69
CA VAL A 687 -0.45 -18.53 11.49
C VAL A 687 -1.22 -17.90 10.33
N LEU A 688 -1.72 -18.74 9.43
CA LEU A 688 -2.63 -18.33 8.34
C LEU A 688 -4.04 -18.07 8.93
N ARG A 689 -4.28 -16.85 9.35
CA ARG A 689 -5.46 -16.45 10.15
C ARG A 689 -6.79 -16.73 9.44
N HIS A 690 -6.87 -16.49 8.13
CA HIS A 690 -8.08 -16.70 7.32
C HIS A 690 -8.57 -18.16 7.29
N ARG A 691 -7.76 -19.11 7.72
CA ARG A 691 -8.12 -20.54 7.80
C ARG A 691 -8.71 -20.95 9.14
N SER A 692 -8.75 -20.08 10.10
CA SER A 692 -9.20 -20.38 11.45
C SER A 692 -10.52 -19.69 11.78
N THR A 693 -11.26 -20.25 12.73
CA THR A 693 -12.50 -19.62 13.20
C THR A 693 -12.18 -18.43 14.10
N ASP A 694 -12.99 -17.37 14.07
CA ASP A 694 -12.82 -16.16 14.88
C ASP A 694 -12.68 -16.47 16.37
N ALA A 695 -13.47 -17.42 16.89
CA ALA A 695 -13.39 -17.81 18.29
C ALA A 695 -12.05 -18.45 18.68
N SER A 696 -11.41 -19.20 17.76
CA SER A 696 -10.08 -19.80 18.00
C SER A 696 -8.95 -18.77 17.81
N LEU A 697 -9.14 -17.83 16.91
CA LEU A 697 -8.23 -16.70 16.73
C LEU A 697 -8.27 -15.75 17.93
N ALA A 698 -9.46 -15.38 18.43
CA ALA A 698 -9.57 -14.52 19.60
C ALA A 698 -8.85 -15.09 20.83
N ARG A 699 -8.85 -16.42 21.02
CA ARG A 699 -8.08 -17.07 22.07
C ARG A 699 -6.57 -16.97 21.82
N LEU A 700 -6.13 -17.11 20.57
CA LEU A 700 -4.72 -16.95 20.22
C LEU A 700 -4.27 -15.50 20.41
N ASP A 701 -5.08 -14.55 19.98
CA ASP A 701 -4.78 -13.11 20.12
C ASP A 701 -4.63 -12.69 21.57
N HIS A 702 -5.55 -13.13 22.41
CA HIS A 702 -5.45 -12.89 23.83
C HIS A 702 -4.20 -13.52 24.46
N ALA A 703 -3.86 -14.77 24.12
CA ALA A 703 -2.64 -15.41 24.59
C ALA A 703 -1.37 -14.69 24.13
N VAL A 704 -1.35 -14.19 22.89
CA VAL A 704 -0.26 -13.38 22.33
C VAL A 704 -0.16 -12.03 23.05
N GLU A 705 -1.26 -11.37 23.33
CA GLU A 705 -1.29 -10.12 24.07
C GLU A 705 -0.72 -10.30 25.49
N VAL A 706 -1.21 -11.28 26.27
CA VAL A 706 -0.68 -11.61 27.60
C VAL A 706 0.82 -11.90 27.54
N ALA A 707 1.27 -12.68 26.55
CA ALA A 707 2.68 -13.02 26.42
C ALA A 707 3.56 -11.79 26.10
N ARG A 708 3.08 -10.84 25.31
CA ARG A 708 3.76 -9.56 25.05
C ARG A 708 3.81 -8.68 26.28
N VAL A 709 2.74 -8.63 27.07
CA VAL A 709 2.68 -7.90 28.35
C VAL A 709 3.69 -8.48 29.35
N VAL A 710 3.71 -9.81 29.56
CA VAL A 710 4.67 -10.47 30.43
C VAL A 710 6.11 -10.22 29.98
N LEU A 711 6.37 -10.35 28.67
CA LEU A 711 7.70 -10.12 28.09
C LEU A 711 8.18 -8.68 28.24
N GLY A 712 7.27 -7.71 28.26
CA GLY A 712 7.55 -6.27 28.42
C GLY A 712 7.82 -5.87 29.87
N GLY A 713 7.44 -6.68 30.84
CA GLY A 713 7.55 -6.37 32.27
C GLY A 713 8.96 -6.61 32.85
N SER A 714 9.53 -5.58 33.50
CA SER A 714 10.89 -5.64 34.05
C SER A 714 11.09 -6.62 35.21
N LEU A 715 10.02 -7.05 35.88
CA LEU A 715 10.02 -7.97 37.00
C LEU A 715 9.36 -9.30 36.68
N ALA A 716 9.12 -9.61 35.40
CA ALA A 716 8.61 -10.92 35.01
C ALA A 716 9.58 -12.04 35.42
N GLU A 717 9.09 -13.05 36.13
CA GLU A 717 9.85 -14.19 36.51
C GLU A 717 9.91 -15.23 35.37
N GLN A 718 10.87 -16.16 35.45
CA GLN A 718 11.00 -17.26 34.47
C GLN A 718 9.71 -18.08 34.35
N ALA A 719 9.03 -18.30 35.49
CA ALA A 719 7.78 -19.04 35.52
C ALA A 719 6.64 -18.35 34.72
N ASP A 720 6.60 -17.02 34.74
CA ASP A 720 5.60 -16.23 34.02
C ASP A 720 5.82 -16.30 32.50
N LEU A 721 7.10 -16.17 32.09
CA LEU A 721 7.52 -16.30 30.69
C LEU A 721 7.25 -17.72 30.15
N ASP A 722 7.56 -18.76 30.95
CA ASP A 722 7.30 -20.14 30.56
C ASP A 722 5.80 -20.43 30.43
N ALA A 723 4.98 -19.90 31.37
CA ALA A 723 3.54 -20.04 31.33
C ALA A 723 2.93 -19.32 30.13
N ALA A 724 3.35 -18.11 29.85
CA ALA A 724 2.91 -17.32 28.67
C ALA A 724 3.28 -18.04 27.35
N ALA A 725 4.51 -18.54 27.25
CA ALA A 725 4.94 -19.34 26.11
C ALA A 725 4.13 -20.64 25.92
N ALA A 726 3.78 -21.29 27.03
CA ALA A 726 2.97 -22.50 26.98
C ALA A 726 1.53 -22.22 26.52
N GLU A 727 0.92 -21.10 26.96
CA GLU A 727 -0.44 -20.73 26.57
C GLU A 727 -0.50 -20.30 25.09
N VAL A 728 0.46 -19.52 24.59
CA VAL A 728 0.55 -19.19 23.16
C VAL A 728 0.64 -20.48 22.32
N ARG A 729 1.52 -21.42 22.70
CA ARG A 729 1.62 -22.71 22.00
C ARG A 729 0.34 -23.53 22.08
N ALA A 730 -0.33 -23.53 23.23
CA ALA A 730 -1.60 -24.24 23.42
C ALA A 730 -2.73 -23.60 22.57
N ALA A 731 -2.81 -22.29 22.52
CA ALA A 731 -3.79 -21.56 21.71
C ALA A 731 -3.54 -21.78 20.21
N THR A 732 -2.28 -21.74 19.77
CA THR A 732 -1.87 -22.05 18.39
C THR A 732 -2.26 -23.49 18.00
N ALA A 733 -1.96 -24.47 18.87
CA ALA A 733 -2.33 -25.87 18.64
C ALA A 733 -3.86 -26.13 18.68
N ALA A 734 -4.61 -25.27 19.35
CA ALA A 734 -6.07 -25.37 19.48
C ALA A 734 -6.83 -24.61 18.38
N LEU A 735 -6.15 -24.07 17.38
CA LEU A 735 -6.79 -23.42 16.27
C LEU A 735 -7.75 -24.36 15.55
N VAL A 736 -8.97 -23.89 15.33
CA VAL A 736 -10.02 -24.65 14.67
C VAL A 736 -10.09 -24.16 13.23
N VAL A 737 -9.72 -25.03 12.28
CA VAL A 737 -9.85 -24.73 10.86
C VAL A 737 -11.32 -24.46 10.52
N SER A 738 -11.57 -23.34 9.85
CA SER A 738 -12.90 -23.00 9.33
C SER A 738 -13.36 -24.13 8.39
N ARG A 739 -14.50 -24.74 8.71
CA ARG A 739 -14.97 -25.90 7.96
C ARG A 739 -15.55 -25.44 6.62
N ALA A 740 -14.95 -25.87 5.52
CA ALA A 740 -15.47 -25.63 4.19
C ALA A 740 -16.96 -26.00 4.08
N ALA A 741 -17.77 -25.17 3.47
CA ALA A 741 -19.20 -25.40 3.27
C ALA A 741 -19.43 -26.65 2.41
N THR A 742 -20.44 -27.46 2.75
CA THR A 742 -20.77 -28.63 1.93
C THR A 742 -21.47 -28.18 0.64
N PRO A 743 -20.92 -28.49 -0.57
CA PRO A 743 -21.55 -28.07 -1.81
C PRO A 743 -22.82 -28.85 -2.13
N ARG A 744 -23.78 -28.17 -2.75
CA ARG A 744 -24.87 -28.80 -3.50
C ARG A 744 -24.50 -28.78 -4.97
N ILE A 745 -24.07 -29.93 -5.51
CA ILE A 745 -23.69 -30.06 -6.92
C ILE A 745 -24.87 -30.63 -7.71
N THR A 746 -25.25 -29.96 -8.80
CA THR A 746 -26.25 -30.46 -9.75
C THR A 746 -25.64 -30.49 -11.16
N ALA A 747 -26.06 -31.46 -11.95
CA ALA A 747 -25.68 -31.57 -13.36
C ALA A 747 -26.93 -31.78 -14.19
N SER A 748 -27.03 -31.11 -15.33
CA SER A 748 -28.12 -31.26 -16.31
C SER A 748 -27.51 -31.49 -17.69
N ALA A 749 -28.01 -32.50 -18.39
CA ALA A 749 -27.56 -32.83 -19.73
C ALA A 749 -28.79 -33.12 -20.59
N PRO A 750 -29.38 -32.16 -21.33
CA PRO A 750 -30.54 -32.37 -22.18
C PRO A 750 -30.26 -33.41 -23.26
N ASP A 751 -31.28 -34.25 -23.54
CA ASP A 751 -31.20 -35.24 -24.62
C ASP A 751 -30.89 -34.57 -25.96
N THR A 752 -29.99 -35.18 -26.74
CA THR A 752 -29.51 -34.59 -27.98
C THR A 752 -29.62 -35.62 -29.15
N ARG A 753 -29.22 -35.21 -30.36
CA ARG A 753 -29.16 -36.08 -31.55
C ARG A 753 -27.73 -36.33 -31.95
N GLN A 754 -27.46 -37.49 -32.52
CA GLN A 754 -26.17 -37.82 -33.08
C GLN A 754 -25.75 -36.77 -34.12
N GLY A 755 -24.50 -36.24 -33.98
CA GLY A 755 -23.95 -35.19 -34.83
C GLY A 755 -24.23 -33.77 -34.36
N THR A 756 -24.93 -33.58 -33.22
CA THR A 756 -25.08 -32.26 -32.57
C THR A 756 -24.29 -32.23 -31.26
N THR A 757 -23.83 -31.06 -30.87
CA THR A 757 -23.13 -30.81 -29.58
C THR A 757 -24.15 -30.92 -28.45
N ALA A 758 -23.87 -31.75 -27.44
CA ALA A 758 -24.59 -31.74 -26.18
C ALA A 758 -23.98 -30.74 -25.23
N HIS A 759 -24.79 -30.01 -24.47
CA HIS A 759 -24.33 -29.08 -23.48
C HIS A 759 -24.65 -29.64 -22.09
N VAL A 760 -23.60 -29.85 -21.29
CA VAL A 760 -23.72 -30.26 -19.89
C VAL A 760 -23.63 -29.04 -19.03
N THR A 761 -24.72 -28.68 -18.34
CA THR A 761 -24.69 -27.58 -17.36
C THR A 761 -24.44 -28.17 -15.98
N VAL A 762 -23.39 -27.68 -15.32
CA VAL A 762 -23.03 -27.98 -13.93
C VAL A 762 -23.37 -26.77 -13.07
N THR A 763 -23.89 -26.99 -11.87
CA THR A 763 -24.06 -25.93 -10.88
C THR A 763 -23.54 -26.45 -9.56
N VAL A 764 -22.68 -25.67 -8.91
CA VAL A 764 -22.17 -25.88 -7.56
C VAL A 764 -22.62 -24.71 -6.68
N ALA A 765 -23.37 -25.00 -5.64
CA ALA A 765 -23.87 -23.99 -4.71
C ALA A 765 -23.47 -24.34 -3.26
N ALA A 766 -23.00 -23.40 -2.49
CA ALA A 766 -22.54 -23.62 -1.11
C ALA A 766 -22.99 -22.47 -0.19
N GLY A 767 -24.19 -22.61 0.35
CA GLY A 767 -24.75 -21.59 1.26
C GLY A 767 -25.04 -20.25 0.57
N THR A 768 -25.23 -19.20 1.37
CA THR A 768 -25.60 -17.86 0.87
C THR A 768 -24.41 -16.92 0.66
N THR A 769 -23.21 -17.27 1.17
CA THR A 769 -22.03 -16.38 1.19
C THR A 769 -20.75 -17.00 0.62
N ALA A 770 -20.67 -18.33 0.47
CA ALA A 770 -19.48 -18.99 -0.06
C ALA A 770 -19.62 -19.23 -1.56
N ARG A 771 -18.85 -18.55 -2.38
CA ARG A 771 -18.72 -18.82 -3.82
C ARG A 771 -17.74 -19.97 -4.03
N PRO A 772 -18.13 -21.05 -4.77
CA PRO A 772 -17.23 -22.15 -5.10
C PRO A 772 -16.27 -21.74 -6.23
N THR A 773 -14.96 -21.85 -6.00
CA THR A 773 -13.92 -21.50 -6.98
C THR A 773 -13.07 -22.68 -7.43
N GLY A 774 -13.29 -23.88 -6.87
CA GLY A 774 -12.51 -25.08 -7.19
C GLY A 774 -12.79 -25.63 -8.58
N ASP A 775 -11.86 -26.43 -9.08
CA ASP A 775 -11.92 -27.05 -10.41
C ASP A 775 -13.04 -28.05 -10.57
N VAL A 776 -13.63 -28.11 -11.76
CA VAL A 776 -14.65 -29.08 -12.16
C VAL A 776 -14.09 -30.02 -13.21
N THR A 777 -14.27 -31.32 -12.97
CA THR A 777 -13.98 -32.37 -13.96
C THR A 777 -15.26 -33.02 -14.42
N VAL A 778 -15.48 -33.06 -15.74
CA VAL A 778 -16.63 -33.71 -16.35
C VAL A 778 -16.18 -34.95 -17.13
N THR A 779 -16.77 -36.09 -16.78
CA THR A 779 -16.50 -37.40 -17.43
C THR A 779 -17.76 -37.94 -18.04
N VAL A 780 -17.70 -38.40 -19.30
CA VAL A 780 -18.84 -39.00 -20.02
C VAL A 780 -18.55 -40.46 -20.37
N GLY A 781 -19.34 -41.38 -19.82
CA GLY A 781 -19.20 -42.84 -20.03
C GLY A 781 -20.45 -43.45 -20.59
N ARG A 782 -20.28 -44.48 -21.48
CA ARG A 782 -21.41 -45.25 -22.05
C ARG A 782 -21.79 -46.38 -21.10
N GLY A 783 -23.04 -46.44 -20.63
CA GLY A 783 -23.55 -47.48 -19.72
C GLY A 783 -23.51 -47.09 -18.23
N GLY A 784 -24.15 -47.85 -17.37
CA GLY A 784 -24.52 -47.46 -15.99
C GLY A 784 -23.43 -47.45 -14.92
N SER A 785 -22.14 -47.61 -15.25
CA SER A 785 -21.05 -47.46 -14.29
C SER A 785 -20.05 -46.41 -14.78
N GLY A 786 -20.05 -45.23 -14.17
CA GLY A 786 -19.19 -44.10 -14.53
C GLY A 786 -17.68 -44.31 -14.30
N LYS A 787 -17.23 -45.57 -14.04
CA LYS A 787 -15.83 -45.85 -13.72
C LYS A 787 -14.90 -46.00 -14.95
N HIS A 788 -15.43 -46.00 -16.15
CA HIS A 788 -14.66 -46.13 -17.41
C HIS A 788 -15.08 -45.12 -18.48
N GLY A 789 -15.50 -43.90 -18.06
CA GLY A 789 -15.81 -42.84 -19.00
C GLY A 789 -14.55 -42.10 -19.46
N ALA A 790 -14.59 -41.57 -20.68
CA ALA A 790 -13.57 -40.64 -21.12
C ALA A 790 -13.74 -39.30 -20.41
N VAL A 791 -12.67 -38.70 -19.91
CA VAL A 791 -12.67 -37.32 -19.44
C VAL A 791 -12.95 -36.44 -20.65
N VAL A 792 -14.01 -35.63 -20.57
CA VAL A 792 -14.40 -34.72 -21.65
C VAL A 792 -13.79 -33.36 -21.40
N ALA A 793 -13.70 -32.96 -20.11
CA ALA A 793 -13.06 -31.74 -19.68
C ALA A 793 -12.58 -31.88 -18.23
N ALA A 794 -11.42 -31.35 -17.91
CA ALA A 794 -10.84 -31.34 -16.59
C ALA A 794 -10.31 -29.91 -16.29
N GLN A 795 -10.22 -29.56 -15.00
CA GLN A 795 -9.72 -28.29 -14.55
C GLN A 795 -10.48 -27.06 -15.12
N LEU A 796 -11.77 -27.22 -15.31
CA LEU A 796 -12.62 -26.09 -15.69
C LEU A 796 -13.10 -25.35 -14.47
N ARG A 797 -13.04 -24.01 -14.53
CA ARG A 797 -13.59 -23.15 -13.48
C ARG A 797 -15.07 -22.91 -13.67
N LEU A 798 -15.77 -22.75 -12.54
CA LEU A 798 -17.17 -22.35 -12.53
C LEU A 798 -17.27 -20.86 -12.87
N ALA A 799 -18.36 -20.48 -13.53
CA ALA A 799 -18.77 -19.07 -13.56
C ALA A 799 -19.22 -18.64 -12.15
N ASP A 800 -19.33 -17.34 -11.90
CA ASP A 800 -19.58 -16.78 -10.57
C ASP A 800 -20.91 -17.12 -9.95
N ASP A 801 -21.90 -17.40 -10.78
CA ASP A 801 -23.16 -17.96 -10.33
C ASP A 801 -23.04 -19.45 -9.92
N GLY A 802 -21.81 -19.98 -9.88
CA GLY A 802 -21.50 -21.37 -9.60
C GLY A 802 -21.91 -22.30 -10.75
N THR A 803 -22.07 -21.79 -11.96
CA THR A 803 -22.44 -22.60 -13.12
C THR A 803 -21.29 -22.81 -14.09
N LEU A 804 -21.36 -23.88 -14.86
CA LEU A 804 -20.42 -24.22 -15.93
C LEU A 804 -21.17 -24.96 -17.05
N VAL A 805 -20.95 -24.54 -18.28
CA VAL A 805 -21.52 -25.24 -19.45
C VAL A 805 -20.40 -25.89 -20.26
N VAL A 806 -20.40 -27.22 -20.29
CA VAL A 806 -19.40 -28.03 -20.99
C VAL A 806 -19.96 -28.56 -22.29
N PRO A 807 -19.41 -28.19 -23.47
CA PRO A 807 -19.81 -28.75 -24.74
C PRO A 807 -19.23 -30.17 -24.91
N VAL A 808 -20.07 -31.13 -25.25
CA VAL A 808 -19.70 -32.53 -25.50
C VAL A 808 -20.04 -32.89 -26.93
N THR A 809 -19.03 -33.24 -27.72
CA THR A 809 -19.17 -33.60 -29.15
C THR A 809 -18.83 -35.05 -29.41
N GLY A 810 -19.15 -35.56 -30.59
CA GLY A 810 -18.70 -36.89 -31.07
C GLY A 810 -19.40 -38.08 -30.44
N LEU A 811 -20.53 -37.88 -29.76
CA LEU A 811 -21.28 -38.97 -29.14
C LEU A 811 -22.08 -39.80 -30.17
N ALA A 812 -21.93 -41.12 -30.11
CA ALA A 812 -22.76 -42.05 -30.87
C ALA A 812 -24.14 -42.22 -30.21
N THR A 813 -25.13 -42.73 -30.96
CA THR A 813 -26.45 -43.07 -30.41
C THR A 813 -26.36 -43.98 -29.19
N GLY A 814 -27.05 -43.62 -28.12
CA GLY A 814 -27.05 -44.42 -26.89
C GLY A 814 -27.30 -43.58 -25.65
N THR A 815 -27.21 -44.22 -24.49
CA THR A 815 -27.36 -43.60 -23.21
C THR A 815 -25.98 -43.50 -22.54
N TYR A 816 -25.69 -42.35 -22.00
CA TYR A 816 -24.42 -42.00 -21.33
C TYR A 816 -24.68 -41.57 -19.88
N THR A 817 -23.73 -41.86 -19.01
CA THR A 817 -23.67 -41.26 -17.68
C THR A 817 -22.66 -40.14 -17.75
N VAL A 818 -23.08 -38.94 -17.36
CA VAL A 818 -22.20 -37.76 -17.18
C VAL A 818 -21.92 -37.68 -15.70
N SER A 819 -20.66 -37.86 -15.32
CA SER A 819 -20.17 -37.70 -13.93
C SER A 819 -19.42 -36.40 -13.81
N VAL A 820 -19.74 -35.65 -12.77
CA VAL A 820 -19.14 -34.36 -12.44
C VAL A 820 -18.45 -34.47 -11.08
N ALA A 821 -17.18 -34.08 -11.00
CA ALA A 821 -16.43 -33.95 -9.76
C ALA A 821 -16.00 -32.51 -9.61
N TYR A 822 -16.34 -31.92 -8.49
CA TYR A 822 -15.84 -30.64 -8.03
C TYR A 822 -14.70 -30.90 -7.05
N GLY A 823 -13.49 -30.31 -7.31
CA GLY A 823 -12.27 -30.57 -6.55
C GLY A 823 -12.29 -29.94 -5.14
N GLY A 824 -13.18 -28.97 -4.92
CA GLY A 824 -13.23 -28.20 -3.69
C GLY A 824 -12.24 -27.03 -3.72
N ASP A 825 -12.46 -26.11 -2.81
CA ASP A 825 -11.56 -25.01 -2.47
C ASP A 825 -11.55 -24.83 -0.94
N TRP A 826 -10.89 -23.80 -0.44
CA TRP A 826 -10.81 -23.57 0.99
C TRP A 826 -12.15 -23.14 1.64
N LYS A 827 -13.09 -22.57 0.85
CA LYS A 827 -14.44 -22.16 1.29
C LYS A 827 -15.46 -23.30 1.13
N VAL A 828 -15.28 -24.18 0.12
CA VAL A 828 -16.27 -25.18 -0.28
C VAL A 828 -15.64 -26.58 -0.44
N ALA A 829 -16.17 -27.56 0.27
CA ALA A 829 -15.65 -28.92 0.26
C ALA A 829 -15.79 -29.60 -1.11
N PRO A 830 -14.92 -30.56 -1.47
CA PRO A 830 -15.08 -31.33 -2.70
C PRO A 830 -16.37 -32.16 -2.71
N GLY A 831 -16.89 -32.42 -3.90
CA GLY A 831 -18.10 -33.21 -4.05
C GLY A 831 -18.28 -33.77 -5.45
N THR A 832 -19.25 -34.67 -5.62
CA THR A 832 -19.54 -35.30 -6.91
C THR A 832 -21.03 -35.41 -7.16
N THR A 833 -21.41 -35.37 -8.45
CA THR A 833 -22.78 -35.66 -8.88
C THR A 833 -22.76 -36.41 -10.24
N SER A 834 -23.89 -36.92 -10.68
CA SER A 834 -24.00 -37.47 -12.02
C SER A 834 -25.40 -37.29 -12.61
N THR A 835 -25.48 -37.21 -13.93
CA THR A 835 -26.73 -37.13 -14.68
C THR A 835 -26.69 -38.06 -15.90
N ARG A 836 -27.84 -38.24 -16.54
CA ARG A 836 -28.01 -39.09 -17.73
C ARG A 836 -28.14 -38.21 -18.97
N LEU A 837 -27.49 -38.61 -20.05
CA LEU A 837 -27.58 -37.99 -21.36
C LEU A 837 -27.98 -39.04 -22.38
N SER A 838 -29.07 -38.83 -23.13
CA SER A 838 -29.50 -39.71 -24.20
C SER A 838 -29.24 -39.08 -25.56
N VAL A 839 -28.58 -39.85 -26.44
CA VAL A 839 -28.30 -39.46 -27.83
C VAL A 839 -29.16 -40.27 -28.78
N SER A 840 -30.10 -39.62 -29.46
CA SER A 840 -31.00 -40.17 -30.43
C SER A 840 -30.34 -40.24 -31.82
N PRO A 841 -30.80 -41.09 -32.75
CA PRO A 841 -30.30 -41.09 -34.14
C PRO A 841 -30.43 -39.72 -34.82
N ALA A 842 -29.55 -39.44 -35.76
CA ALA A 842 -29.63 -38.23 -36.57
C ALA A 842 -30.97 -38.25 -37.35
N LYS A 843 -31.55 -37.06 -37.54
CA LYS A 843 -32.79 -36.91 -38.31
C LYS A 843 -32.52 -37.44 -39.75
N ALA A 844 -33.25 -38.47 -40.17
CA ALA A 844 -33.17 -38.89 -41.57
C ALA A 844 -33.67 -37.74 -42.46
N ASP A 845 -32.90 -37.34 -43.41
CA ASP A 845 -33.35 -36.39 -44.42
C ASP A 845 -34.57 -37.01 -45.17
N PRO A 846 -35.61 -36.26 -45.47
CA PRO A 846 -36.72 -36.74 -46.29
C PRO A 846 -36.18 -37.09 -47.68
N PRO A 847 -36.63 -38.17 -48.30
CA PRO A 847 -36.15 -38.62 -49.61
C PRO A 847 -36.38 -37.54 -50.65
N GLY A 848 -35.31 -36.95 -51.13
CA GLY A 848 -35.33 -35.98 -52.22
C GLY A 848 -35.79 -36.59 -53.50
N HIS A 849 -36.82 -36.08 -54.13
CA HIS A 849 -37.23 -36.36 -55.47
C HIS A 849 -36.07 -36.11 -56.47
N GLY A 850 -35.66 -37.19 -57.15
CA GLY A 850 -34.68 -37.11 -58.20
C GLY A 850 -35.15 -36.36 -59.43
N LYS A 851 -34.22 -35.73 -60.10
CA LYS A 851 -34.18 -35.56 -61.57
C LYS A 851 -32.75 -35.47 -62.01
N ASP A 852 -32.24 -36.47 -62.53
CA ASP A 852 -31.75 -36.83 -63.85
C ASP A 852 -30.79 -35.88 -64.57
N LYS A 853 -29.66 -36.53 -64.95
CA LYS A 853 -28.84 -36.43 -66.16
C LYS A 853 -27.72 -35.28 -66.22
N GLY A 854 -26.52 -35.85 -66.39
CA GLY A 854 -25.45 -35.20 -67.11
C GLY A 854 -24.08 -35.85 -66.91
N LYS A 855 -23.77 -36.79 -67.76
CA LYS A 855 -22.43 -37.34 -67.99
C LYS A 855 -21.37 -36.21 -68.23
N ASP A 856 -20.16 -36.36 -67.74
CA ASP A 856 -19.06 -36.69 -68.63
C ASP A 856 -17.74 -37.00 -67.83
N LYS A 857 -16.93 -37.76 -68.53
CA LYS A 857 -15.73 -38.54 -68.20
C LYS A 857 -14.48 -37.66 -68.12
N GLY A 858 -13.53 -38.13 -67.32
CA GLY A 858 -12.08 -37.84 -67.54
C GLY A 858 -11.29 -38.10 -66.26
N LYS A 859 -10.82 -39.24 -66.08
CA LYS A 859 -9.51 -39.90 -66.34
C LYS A 859 -8.36 -39.22 -65.58
N VAL A 860 -7.83 -39.93 -64.49
CA VAL A 860 -6.51 -40.60 -64.42
C VAL A 860 -5.31 -39.62 -64.34
N GLU A 861 -4.40 -39.70 -63.36
CA GLU A 861 -3.39 -40.67 -62.99
C GLU A 861 -2.60 -40.19 -61.75
N HIS A 862 -2.39 -41.06 -60.78
CA HIS A 862 -1.14 -41.63 -60.28
C HIS A 862 0.10 -40.79 -60.05
N ALA A 863 0.60 -40.80 -58.79
CA ALA A 863 1.86 -41.47 -58.36
C ALA A 863 2.13 -41.03 -56.91
N ALA A 864 2.20 -41.89 -55.95
CA ALA A 864 3.15 -42.91 -55.51
C ALA A 864 4.52 -42.34 -55.13
N GLY A 865 4.92 -42.65 -53.90
CA GLY A 865 6.32 -42.77 -53.57
C GLY A 865 6.68 -42.28 -52.17
N HIS A 866 6.61 -43.15 -51.24
CA HIS A 866 7.64 -43.76 -50.39
C HIS A 866 8.64 -42.86 -49.69
N GLY A 867 8.78 -43.03 -48.40
CA GLY A 867 10.01 -43.43 -47.76
C GLY A 867 10.10 -43.24 -46.28
N ALA A 868 10.18 -44.37 -45.61
CA ALA A 868 10.37 -44.51 -44.17
C ALA A 868 11.83 -44.28 -43.73
N ALA A 869 12.02 -43.99 -42.45
CA ALA A 869 12.94 -44.66 -41.51
C ALA A 869 13.14 -43.77 -40.28
N LYS A 870 12.74 -44.20 -39.09
CA LYS A 870 13.45 -44.91 -38.01
C LYS A 870 14.68 -44.21 -37.43
N GLY A 871 14.62 -44.10 -36.06
CA GLY A 871 15.78 -44.30 -35.21
C GLY A 871 15.72 -43.32 -33.98
N GLN A 872 15.19 -43.66 -32.89
CA GLN A 872 15.78 -44.18 -31.63
C GLN A 872 16.89 -43.32 -31.00
N GLY A 873 16.68 -42.99 -29.71
CA GLY A 873 17.75 -42.96 -28.73
C GLY A 873 17.58 -41.99 -27.58
N HIS A 874 17.05 -42.49 -26.45
CA HIS A 874 17.30 -41.93 -25.12
C HIS A 874 18.77 -42.14 -24.70
N PRO A 875 19.34 -41.33 -23.75
CA PRO A 875 19.37 -41.80 -22.39
C PRO A 875 19.29 -40.72 -21.28
N LYS A 876 18.59 -41.07 -20.24
CA LYS A 876 18.80 -41.01 -18.78
C LYS A 876 19.81 -40.00 -18.17
N ALA A 877 19.28 -39.42 -17.07
CA ALA A 877 19.91 -38.65 -16.01
C ALA A 877 21.13 -39.32 -15.34
N PRO A 878 21.87 -38.59 -14.51
CA PRO A 878 21.80 -38.88 -13.08
C PRO A 878 21.82 -37.65 -12.14
N VAL A 879 21.14 -37.84 -11.09
CA VAL A 879 21.14 -37.37 -9.71
C VAL A 879 22.52 -36.97 -9.11
N SER A 880 22.59 -35.85 -8.38
CA SER A 880 23.21 -35.79 -7.05
C SER A 880 23.15 -34.38 -6.44
N SER A 881 22.46 -34.27 -5.30
CA SER A 881 22.75 -33.24 -4.25
C SER A 881 24.02 -33.63 -3.51
N PRO A 882 24.67 -32.72 -2.73
CA PRO A 882 24.18 -32.26 -1.45
C PRO A 882 24.64 -30.86 -0.97
N CYS A 883 23.84 -30.28 -0.05
CA CYS A 883 24.15 -29.50 1.16
C CYS A 883 25.40 -28.63 1.25
N ALA A 884 25.27 -27.31 1.61
CA ALA A 884 25.46 -26.81 2.98
C ALA A 884 25.79 -25.31 3.03
N ALA A 885 25.24 -24.68 4.04
CA ALA A 885 25.79 -23.58 4.84
C ALA A 885 25.46 -22.12 4.46
N HIS A 886 24.66 -21.53 5.36
CA HIS A 886 24.50 -20.10 5.64
C HIS A 886 25.82 -19.31 5.74
N PRO A 887 25.83 -17.98 5.50
CA PRO A 887 25.55 -17.08 6.62
C PRO A 887 24.74 -15.81 6.27
N ARG A 888 24.08 -15.34 7.30
CA ARG A 888 23.43 -14.06 7.61
C ARG A 888 23.93 -12.80 6.90
N GLY A 889 22.98 -11.95 6.53
CA GLY A 889 23.19 -10.54 6.22
C GLY A 889 21.98 -9.99 5.49
N GLY A 890 20.95 -9.49 6.19
CA GLY A 890 19.85 -8.79 5.58
C GLY A 890 20.25 -7.39 5.14
N PRO A 891 19.79 -6.90 3.99
CA PRO A 891 19.88 -5.49 3.68
C PRO A 891 18.66 -4.75 4.22
N ARG A 892 18.90 -3.56 4.70
CA ARG A 892 17.90 -2.56 5.04
C ARG A 892 17.20 -2.15 3.75
N ALA A 893 15.88 -2.15 3.80
CA ALA A 893 15.05 -1.49 2.80
C ALA A 893 15.31 0.02 2.84
N CYS A 894 15.52 0.58 1.66
CA CYS A 894 15.30 2.00 1.40
C CYS A 894 13.84 2.23 1.09
#